data_b088cf7c4e46e5b4222286c1c0fbf8d3
#
_entry.id   b088cf7c4e46e5b4222286c1c0fbf8d3
#
_cell.length_a   1.000
_cell.length_b   1.000
_cell.length_c   1.000
_cell.angle_alpha   90.00
_cell.angle_beta   90.00
_cell.angle_gamma   90.00
#
_symmetry.space_group_name_H-M   'P 1'
#
loop_
_entity.id
_entity.type
_entity.pdbx_description
1 polymer ?
#
loop_
_entity_poly.entity_id
_entity_poly.type
_entity_poly.pdbx_seq_one_letter_code
_entity_poly.pdbx_strand_id
1 'polypeptide(L)'
;MSEQSGSPPESSDRTELPIERGFPIERVNELAEREGRAKMYYRPIYTMHKWWARRLGCVFRAISLYSLLDDPDAVDVFEPGNSGGTLTSWNEDGSIEMDIASIIDRVDMSNPESLWQLYPKDVHVENKKMLDPFMGGGTSLVEASRFGAEVVGNELNPVAWFVTKKELEAGQTDVDELKKAFQKVKDDVSKEITQYYKTPCPSGEHDADVMYNFWVKELDCVSCGHTVPLFKDYRVAKGRYENDDKYNVLCPGCGAVTLVEDWQSESLCDACGHNFVPKNGNVSRGGKYNCPDCGQKYAITDAVQEQGPPDLRLYAVEYYCEHCEAAGGERSEYKGYKRVEQEDIDLLNEAIEECESSDKLREYVPDEEIPEGAITASSELTGNDVFDHGYEHWTDMYNERQLLSIAKIMRSIEDLEPSVRDYLLLALTDSLMFQNMFCIYNQPANKIEGVFRMNSFVPTSEAVENNVWGASAGRGTFSNSVDKVIRGVEYGSSPTERYIEDGETQETGKFSQAISENFTLHQGDMRDLDSEDEFDAVITDPPYYDNIIYSEVSDYFYVWQKILLENEYPGFDQDQTPRAESIVTNPYLDKTAEDFETEIGQAFAIIRQALKDDGVLAFTYHHSDSESWGELLASLCANGFEVTAT
;
A
#
# COMPACT_ATOMS: atom_id res chain seq x y z
N MET A 1 40.04 48.51 9.58
CA MET A 1 41.23 47.69 9.30
C MET A 1 41.64 47.02 10.57
N SER A 2 41.30 45.84 10.76
CA SER A 2 41.97 44.78 11.52
C SER A 2 41.17 43.49 11.19
N GLU A 3 41.74 42.74 10.30
CA GLU A 3 41.34 41.36 10.01
C GLU A 3 41.56 40.55 11.29
N GLN A 4 40.51 40.10 11.91
CA GLN A 4 40.58 38.96 12.83
C GLN A 4 40.31 37.71 12.03
N SER A 5 41.40 37.05 11.63
CA SER A 5 41.38 35.66 11.22
C SER A 5 41.01 34.81 12.44
N GLY A 6 39.72 34.47 12.57
CA GLY A 6 39.30 33.40 13.44
C GLY A 6 39.83 32.09 12.87
N SER A 7 40.62 31.38 13.64
CA SER A 7 40.96 29.98 13.35
C SER A 7 39.64 29.18 13.33
N PRO A 8 39.53 28.19 12.44
CA PRO A 8 38.40 27.27 12.51
C PRO A 8 38.39 26.60 13.90
N PRO A 9 37.20 26.29 14.48
CA PRO A 9 37.16 25.56 15.74
C PRO A 9 37.91 24.24 15.58
N GLU A 10 38.73 23.92 16.59
CA GLU A 10 39.43 22.64 16.68
C GLU A 10 38.38 21.52 16.54
N SER A 11 38.63 20.56 15.65
CA SER A 11 37.82 19.37 15.51
C SER A 11 37.60 18.75 16.91
N SER A 12 36.34 18.55 17.27
CA SER A 12 35.96 17.82 18.48
C SER A 12 36.68 16.46 18.50
N ASP A 13 37.14 16.00 19.66
CA ASP A 13 37.71 14.67 19.91
C ASP A 13 36.65 13.52 19.70
N ARG A 14 35.66 13.77 18.87
CA ARG A 14 34.57 12.83 18.54
C ARG A 14 35.11 11.68 17.68
N THR A 15 34.84 10.47 18.09
CA THR A 15 35.12 9.27 17.28
C THR A 15 34.17 9.21 16.10
N GLU A 16 34.67 9.12 14.87
CA GLU A 16 33.84 8.94 13.67
C GLU A 16 33.13 7.60 13.72
N LEU A 17 31.79 7.63 13.46
CA LEU A 17 30.98 6.43 13.36
C LEU A 17 31.25 5.67 12.05
N PRO A 18 30.92 4.38 12.00
CA PRO A 18 31.13 3.56 10.80
C PRO A 18 30.48 4.13 9.54
N ILE A 19 29.29 4.76 9.66
CA ILE A 19 28.60 5.39 8.53
C ILE A 19 29.41 6.54 7.90
N GLU A 20 30.23 7.22 8.68
CA GLU A 20 31.06 8.33 8.25
C GLU A 20 32.37 7.88 7.58
N ARG A 21 32.83 6.64 7.86
CA ARG A 21 34.06 6.06 7.30
C ARG A 21 33.87 5.38 5.96
N GLY A 22 32.66 4.89 5.70
CA GLY A 22 32.30 4.25 4.43
C GLY A 22 31.10 3.33 4.53
N PHE A 23 30.07 3.65 3.77
CA PHE A 23 28.85 2.85 3.66
C PHE A 23 28.93 1.93 2.43
N PRO A 24 28.65 0.62 2.54
CA PRO A 24 28.80 -0.34 1.45
C PRO A 24 27.64 -0.28 0.45
N ILE A 25 27.43 0.88 -0.17
CA ILE A 25 26.26 1.22 -0.98
C ILE A 25 26.01 0.24 -2.14
N GLU A 26 27.07 -0.25 -2.81
CA GLU A 26 26.93 -1.18 -3.94
C GLU A 26 26.29 -2.51 -3.49
N ARG A 27 26.76 -3.06 -2.35
CA ARG A 27 26.23 -4.31 -1.78
C ARG A 27 24.81 -4.15 -1.29
N VAL A 28 24.52 -3.04 -0.61
CA VAL A 28 23.17 -2.72 -0.13
C VAL A 28 22.19 -2.56 -1.30
N ASN A 29 22.63 -1.95 -2.42
CA ASN A 29 21.81 -1.82 -3.62
C ASN A 29 21.47 -3.18 -4.27
N GLU A 30 22.38 -4.14 -4.29
CA GLU A 30 22.09 -5.49 -4.80
C GLU A 30 21.01 -6.17 -3.95
N LEU A 31 21.09 -6.06 -2.63
CA LEU A 31 20.07 -6.57 -1.70
C LEU A 31 18.74 -5.87 -1.89
N ALA A 32 18.78 -4.54 -2.03
CA ALA A 32 17.60 -3.70 -2.25
C ALA A 32 16.84 -4.09 -3.53
N GLU A 33 17.55 -4.38 -4.62
CA GLU A 33 16.93 -4.84 -5.86
C GLU A 33 16.20 -6.17 -5.68
N ARG A 34 16.77 -7.11 -4.93
CA ARG A 34 16.15 -8.42 -4.66
C ARG A 34 14.95 -8.30 -3.74
N GLU A 35 15.07 -7.56 -2.64
CA GLU A 35 13.96 -7.28 -1.73
C GLU A 35 12.81 -6.58 -2.47
N GLY A 36 13.10 -5.60 -3.31
CA GLY A 36 12.13 -4.87 -4.11
C GLY A 36 11.28 -5.76 -5.03
N ARG A 37 11.85 -6.84 -5.56
CA ARG A 37 11.15 -7.82 -6.43
C ARG A 37 10.23 -8.76 -5.66
N ALA A 38 10.47 -9.00 -4.37
CA ALA A 38 9.79 -10.05 -3.61
C ALA A 38 9.42 -9.64 -2.16
N LYS A 39 9.02 -8.38 -1.96
CA LYS A 39 8.70 -7.79 -0.65
C LYS A 39 7.81 -8.66 0.24
N MET A 40 6.77 -9.28 -0.32
CA MET A 40 5.82 -10.11 0.42
C MET A 40 6.47 -11.34 1.07
N TYR A 41 7.59 -11.81 0.51
CA TYR A 41 8.30 -12.97 1.03
C TYR A 41 9.34 -12.58 2.06
N TYR A 42 10.06 -11.47 1.83
CA TYR A 42 11.16 -11.07 2.69
C TYR A 42 10.71 -10.29 3.92
N ARG A 43 9.65 -9.49 3.78
CA ARG A 43 9.17 -8.59 4.85
C ARG A 43 7.64 -8.55 4.90
N PRO A 44 6.98 -9.62 5.40
CA PRO A 44 5.52 -9.66 5.48
C PRO A 44 4.93 -8.48 6.26
N ILE A 45 5.62 -8.00 7.30
CA ILE A 45 5.18 -6.91 8.15
C ILE A 45 4.91 -5.63 7.35
N TYR A 46 5.75 -5.29 6.37
CA TYR A 46 5.56 -4.10 5.53
C TYR A 46 4.46 -4.24 4.49
N THR A 47 3.79 -5.38 4.43
CA THR A 47 2.68 -5.64 3.50
C THR A 47 1.32 -5.66 4.16
N MET A 48 1.23 -5.41 5.46
CA MET A 48 -0.03 -5.41 6.20
C MET A 48 -0.99 -4.34 5.71
N HIS A 49 -0.47 -3.18 5.32
CA HIS A 49 -1.27 -2.10 4.75
C HIS A 49 -0.47 -1.32 3.69
N LYS A 50 -1.18 -0.71 2.74
CA LYS A 50 -0.59 0.16 1.73
C LYS A 50 -0.03 1.43 2.36
N TRP A 51 1.25 1.71 2.06
CA TRP A 51 1.85 3.03 2.19
C TRP A 51 2.73 3.30 0.96
N TRP A 52 2.66 4.51 0.36
CA TRP A 52 3.22 4.74 -0.99
C TRP A 52 4.74 4.80 -1.02
N ALA A 53 5.36 5.50 -0.07
CA ALA A 53 6.80 5.68 -0.01
C ALA A 53 7.51 4.69 0.90
N ARG A 54 6.98 3.49 1.04
CA ARG A 54 7.62 2.49 1.89
C ARG A 54 9.02 2.13 1.36
N ARG A 55 10.01 2.37 2.19
CA ARG A 55 11.41 2.07 1.89
C ARG A 55 11.74 0.59 2.08
N LEU A 56 12.88 0.16 1.59
CA LEU A 56 13.33 -1.23 1.70
C LEU A 56 14.03 -1.45 3.05
N GLY A 57 13.64 -2.51 3.74
CA GLY A 57 14.16 -2.86 5.06
C GLY A 57 15.67 -3.04 5.09
N CYS A 58 16.27 -3.69 4.06
CA CYS A 58 17.71 -3.89 3.98
C CYS A 58 18.52 -2.57 3.99
N VAL A 59 17.98 -1.53 3.38
CA VAL A 59 18.66 -0.22 3.33
C VAL A 59 18.69 0.39 4.73
N PHE A 60 17.52 0.50 5.37
CA PHE A 60 17.42 1.09 6.71
C PHE A 60 18.08 0.24 7.79
N ARG A 61 18.10 -1.07 7.63
CA ARG A 61 18.86 -1.97 8.49
C ARG A 61 20.34 -1.70 8.42
N ALA A 62 20.90 -1.57 7.22
CA ALA A 62 22.31 -1.24 7.05
C ALA A 62 22.64 0.15 7.61
N ILE A 63 21.79 1.17 7.34
CA ILE A 63 21.97 2.51 7.88
C ILE A 63 21.94 2.48 9.42
N SER A 64 20.95 1.79 10.02
CA SER A 64 20.85 1.67 11.48
C SER A 64 22.09 1.03 12.10
N LEU A 65 22.57 -0.06 11.50
CA LEU A 65 23.77 -0.75 11.95
C LEU A 65 25.00 0.19 11.94
N TYR A 66 25.22 0.89 10.83
CA TYR A 66 26.38 1.78 10.66
C TYR A 66 26.29 3.09 11.47
N SER A 67 25.07 3.49 11.87
CA SER A 67 24.82 4.72 12.64
C SER A 67 24.78 4.51 14.16
N LEU A 68 24.41 3.30 14.62
CA LEU A 68 24.17 3.05 16.04
C LEU A 68 25.33 2.33 16.75
N LEU A 69 26.26 1.72 16.03
CA LEU A 69 27.44 1.11 16.61
C LEU A 69 28.56 2.13 16.79
N ASP A 70 28.96 2.41 18.03
CA ASP A 70 30.01 3.37 18.39
C ASP A 70 31.41 2.84 18.10
N ASP A 71 31.63 1.59 18.50
CA ASP A 71 32.91 0.92 18.39
C ASP A 71 32.74 -0.36 17.58
N PRO A 72 33.40 -0.44 16.42
CA PRO A 72 33.36 -1.65 15.61
C PRO A 72 33.87 -2.89 16.37
N ASP A 73 34.65 -2.71 17.42
CA ASP A 73 35.24 -3.78 18.23
C ASP A 73 34.38 -4.16 19.46
N ALA A 74 33.33 -3.39 19.76
CA ALA A 74 32.46 -3.57 20.94
C ALA A 74 31.07 -4.10 20.62
N VAL A 75 30.96 -5.11 19.77
CA VAL A 75 29.69 -5.75 19.46
C VAL A 75 29.45 -6.91 20.41
N ASP A 76 28.51 -6.75 21.36
CA ASP A 76 28.01 -7.87 22.15
C ASP A 76 27.20 -8.83 21.27
N VAL A 77 27.77 -9.99 21.01
CA VAL A 77 27.14 -11.01 20.16
C VAL A 77 26.47 -12.06 21.03
N PHE A 78 25.16 -12.22 20.89
CA PHE A 78 24.44 -13.30 21.56
C PHE A 78 24.85 -14.68 21.02
N GLU A 79 24.92 -15.68 21.92
CA GLU A 79 25.23 -17.05 21.56
C GLU A 79 24.36 -17.53 20.39
N PRO A 80 24.96 -18.05 19.31
CA PRO A 80 24.18 -18.63 18.21
C PRO A 80 23.49 -19.91 18.72
N GLY A 81 22.18 -19.91 18.72
CA GLY A 81 21.44 -21.15 18.89
C GLY A 81 21.76 -22.11 17.76
N ASN A 82 22.60 -23.10 18.02
CA ASN A 82 22.85 -24.38 17.33
C ASN A 82 22.67 -24.46 15.79
N SER A 83 22.96 -23.44 15.03
CA SER A 83 23.07 -23.53 13.56
C SER A 83 24.55 -23.40 13.19
N GLY A 84 25.09 -24.47 12.61
CA GLY A 84 26.52 -24.71 12.39
C GLY A 84 27.25 -23.80 11.43
N GLY A 85 27.32 -22.52 11.74
CA GLY A 85 28.26 -21.59 11.13
C GLY A 85 29.52 -21.49 11.99
N THR A 86 30.67 -21.83 11.46
CA THR A 86 31.97 -21.67 12.08
C THR A 86 32.34 -20.19 12.22
N LEU A 87 32.06 -19.60 13.38
CA LEU A 87 32.65 -18.33 13.80
C LEU A 87 34.07 -18.58 14.31
N THR A 88 35.05 -17.86 13.86
CA THR A 88 36.46 -18.20 14.01
C THR A 88 37.15 -17.60 15.23
N SER A 89 36.48 -16.76 16.05
CA SER A 89 37.08 -16.31 17.32
C SER A 89 36.01 -15.85 18.31
N TRP A 90 35.96 -16.51 19.45
CA TRP A 90 35.24 -16.09 20.64
C TRP A 90 36.25 -15.63 21.68
N ASN A 91 35.96 -14.52 22.35
CA ASN A 91 36.73 -14.13 23.53
C ASN A 91 36.37 -15.02 24.73
N GLU A 92 37.23 -15.06 25.74
CA GLU A 92 37.02 -15.89 26.96
C GLU A 92 35.74 -15.51 27.75
N ASP A 93 35.19 -14.32 27.51
CA ASP A 93 33.97 -13.79 28.12
C ASP A 93 32.70 -14.00 27.27
N GLY A 94 32.81 -14.64 26.10
CA GLY A 94 31.69 -14.92 25.21
C GLY A 94 31.38 -13.79 24.21
N SER A 95 32.13 -12.70 24.21
CA SER A 95 32.05 -11.63 23.20
C SER A 95 32.84 -11.97 21.94
N ILE A 96 32.48 -11.41 20.81
CA ILE A 96 33.21 -11.54 19.54
C ILE A 96 33.76 -10.16 19.14
N GLU A 97 35.06 -10.09 18.98
CA GLU A 97 35.66 -8.94 18.29
C GLU A 97 35.24 -8.95 16.81
N MET A 98 34.30 -8.09 16.44
CA MET A 98 33.89 -7.91 15.05
C MET A 98 33.95 -6.44 14.66
N ASP A 99 34.81 -6.17 13.71
CA ASP A 99 34.72 -4.94 12.89
C ASP A 99 33.40 -4.98 12.11
N ILE A 100 32.67 -3.86 12.07
CA ILE A 100 31.41 -3.75 11.32
C ILE A 100 31.60 -4.08 9.84
N ALA A 101 32.74 -3.77 9.25
CA ALA A 101 33.11 -4.19 7.91
C ALA A 101 33.10 -5.72 7.78
N SER A 102 33.51 -6.45 8.82
CA SER A 102 33.53 -7.92 8.82
C SER A 102 32.11 -8.53 8.88
N ILE A 103 31.12 -7.81 9.42
CA ILE A 103 29.71 -8.24 9.36
C ILE A 103 29.23 -8.24 7.92
N ILE A 104 29.52 -7.17 7.18
CA ILE A 104 29.18 -7.05 5.76
C ILE A 104 30.06 -7.93 4.89
N ASP A 105 31.32 -8.13 5.23
CA ASP A 105 32.25 -9.01 4.50
C ASP A 105 31.89 -10.50 4.62
N ARG A 106 31.07 -10.88 5.60
CA ARG A 106 30.47 -12.25 5.67
C ARG A 106 29.42 -12.48 4.60
N VAL A 107 28.89 -11.42 3.99
CA VAL A 107 27.94 -11.57 2.90
C VAL A 107 28.68 -12.19 1.71
N ASP A 108 28.32 -13.41 1.35
CA ASP A 108 28.79 -14.02 0.14
C ASP A 108 28.30 -13.20 -1.07
N MET A 109 29.23 -12.64 -1.83
CA MET A 109 28.90 -11.83 -3.02
C MET A 109 28.21 -12.66 -4.10
N SER A 110 28.39 -13.98 -4.13
CA SER A 110 27.62 -14.89 -4.97
C SER A 110 26.19 -15.09 -4.47
N ASN A 111 25.93 -14.77 -3.17
CA ASN A 111 24.62 -14.85 -2.52
C ASN A 111 24.40 -13.65 -1.60
N PRO A 112 24.10 -12.47 -2.15
CA PRO A 112 23.90 -11.24 -1.37
C PRO A 112 22.77 -11.36 -0.34
N GLU A 113 21.85 -12.30 -0.47
CA GLU A 113 20.80 -12.55 0.52
C GLU A 113 21.34 -13.18 1.80
N SER A 114 22.58 -13.63 1.84
CA SER A 114 23.22 -14.13 3.06
C SER A 114 23.32 -13.05 4.16
N LEU A 115 23.28 -11.77 3.82
CA LEU A 115 23.21 -10.69 4.82
C LEU A 115 22.03 -10.85 5.79
N TRP A 116 20.93 -11.40 5.32
CA TRP A 116 19.75 -11.62 6.15
C TRP A 116 19.99 -12.58 7.33
N GLN A 117 20.97 -13.47 7.22
CA GLN A 117 21.35 -14.39 8.28
C GLN A 117 22.01 -13.70 9.48
N LEU A 118 22.58 -12.53 9.26
CA LEU A 118 23.31 -11.79 10.32
C LEU A 118 22.36 -11.09 11.30
N TYR A 119 21.11 -10.93 10.96
CA TYR A 119 20.13 -10.17 11.73
C TYR A 119 19.14 -11.06 12.47
N PRO A 120 18.71 -10.66 13.63
CA PRO A 120 19.30 -9.86 14.71
C PRO A 120 20.13 -10.69 15.66
N LYS A 121 20.47 -11.94 15.31
CA LYS A 121 21.13 -12.91 16.20
C LYS A 121 22.55 -12.51 16.62
N ASP A 122 23.22 -11.77 15.74
CA ASP A 122 24.65 -11.55 15.85
C ASP A 122 25.01 -10.13 16.32
N VAL A 123 24.03 -9.20 16.35
CA VAL A 123 24.28 -7.80 16.73
C VAL A 123 23.17 -7.29 17.62
N HIS A 124 23.56 -6.69 18.74
CA HIS A 124 22.65 -6.01 19.65
C HIS A 124 23.22 -4.64 20.03
N VAL A 125 22.36 -3.62 19.99
CA VAL A 125 22.71 -2.25 20.37
C VAL A 125 21.90 -1.90 21.60
N GLU A 126 22.56 -1.83 22.75
CA GLU A 126 21.93 -1.45 24.02
C GLU A 126 22.10 0.05 24.29
N ASN A 127 21.12 0.63 24.97
CA ASN A 127 21.17 2.01 25.47
C ASN A 127 21.35 3.08 24.38
N LYS A 128 20.99 2.77 23.13
CA LYS A 128 20.93 3.73 22.02
C LYS A 128 19.49 4.14 21.74
N LYS A 129 19.29 5.44 21.56
CA LYS A 129 17.98 6.03 21.25
C LYS A 129 18.00 6.64 19.86
N MET A 130 17.08 6.21 19.01
CA MET A 130 16.97 6.62 17.63
C MET A 130 15.64 7.32 17.38
N LEU A 131 15.66 8.44 16.63
CA LEU A 131 14.48 9.16 16.17
C LEU A 131 14.31 9.01 14.66
N ASP A 132 13.07 8.79 14.22
CA ASP A 132 12.62 9.08 12.86
C ASP A 132 11.51 10.13 12.90
N PRO A 133 11.79 11.39 12.54
CA PRO A 133 10.82 12.49 12.60
C PRO A 133 9.81 12.47 11.45
N PHE A 134 10.00 11.62 10.43
CA PHE A 134 9.15 11.45 9.25
C PHE A 134 8.93 9.96 8.95
N MET A 135 8.50 9.22 9.97
CA MET A 135 8.56 7.75 9.97
C MET A 135 7.73 7.07 8.87
N GLY A 136 6.73 7.75 8.30
CA GLY A 136 5.87 7.21 7.25
C GLY A 136 5.36 5.81 7.56
N GLY A 137 5.73 4.82 6.75
CA GLY A 137 5.40 3.42 6.96
C GLY A 137 6.29 2.67 7.96
N GLY A 138 7.13 3.35 8.78
CA GLY A 138 7.83 2.77 9.92
C GLY A 138 9.03 1.88 9.64
N THR A 139 9.53 1.82 8.40
CA THR A 139 10.62 0.89 8.05
C THR A 139 11.88 1.12 8.86
N SER A 140 12.29 2.38 9.07
CA SER A 140 13.45 2.78 9.88
C SER A 140 13.33 2.30 11.32
N LEU A 141 12.16 2.51 11.93
CA LEU A 141 11.89 2.14 13.32
C LEU A 141 11.88 0.61 13.51
N VAL A 142 11.19 -0.12 12.62
CA VAL A 142 11.15 -1.59 12.67
C VAL A 142 12.56 -2.17 12.56
N GLU A 143 13.38 -1.69 11.62
CA GLU A 143 14.73 -2.24 11.42
C GLU A 143 15.68 -1.88 12.56
N ALA A 144 15.65 -0.63 13.06
CA ALA A 144 16.48 -0.23 14.21
C ALA A 144 16.09 -0.96 15.50
N SER A 145 14.79 -1.16 15.74
CA SER A 145 14.30 -1.87 16.92
C SER A 145 14.77 -3.32 16.99
N ARG A 146 15.06 -3.95 15.86
CA ARG A 146 15.58 -5.32 15.80
C ARG A 146 17.02 -5.45 16.33
N PHE A 147 17.74 -4.34 16.44
CA PHE A 147 19.03 -4.28 17.09
C PHE A 147 18.94 -3.98 18.59
N GLY A 148 17.73 -3.81 19.12
CA GLY A 148 17.51 -3.49 20.54
C GLY A 148 17.56 -2.00 20.86
N ALA A 149 17.66 -1.13 19.85
CA ALA A 149 17.59 0.31 20.07
C ALA A 149 16.21 0.75 20.57
N GLU A 150 16.17 1.74 21.46
CA GLU A 150 14.94 2.47 21.74
C GLU A 150 14.59 3.35 20.55
N VAL A 151 13.39 3.17 19.99
CA VAL A 151 12.98 3.89 18.79
C VAL A 151 11.86 4.87 19.09
N VAL A 152 12.01 6.09 18.59
CA VAL A 152 10.99 7.14 18.67
C VAL A 152 10.62 7.55 17.26
N GLY A 153 9.33 7.57 16.96
CA GLY A 153 8.80 7.98 15.67
C GLY A 153 7.87 9.17 15.79
N ASN A 154 7.91 10.06 14.82
CA ASN A 154 6.92 11.11 14.65
C ASN A 154 6.30 11.03 13.27
N GLU A 155 5.00 11.26 13.16
CA GLU A 155 4.27 11.25 11.90
C GLU A 155 3.09 12.23 11.93
N LEU A 156 3.04 13.06 10.92
CA LEU A 156 1.95 14.01 10.73
C LEU A 156 0.65 13.30 10.30
N ASN A 157 0.78 12.30 9.42
CA ASN A 157 -0.35 11.61 8.82
C ASN A 157 -0.88 10.50 9.74
N PRO A 158 -2.13 10.57 10.22
CA PRO A 158 -2.67 9.59 11.16
C PRO A 158 -2.77 8.17 10.58
N VAL A 159 -2.97 8.03 9.25
CA VAL A 159 -3.00 6.70 8.60
C VAL A 159 -1.62 6.05 8.67
N ALA A 160 -0.56 6.78 8.34
CA ALA A 160 0.81 6.27 8.44
C ALA A 160 1.20 5.97 9.89
N TRP A 161 0.83 6.85 10.81
CA TRP A 161 1.04 6.65 12.24
C TRP A 161 0.37 5.35 12.73
N PHE A 162 -0.89 5.12 12.35
CA PHE A 162 -1.64 3.92 12.72
C PHE A 162 -1.01 2.66 12.13
N VAL A 163 -0.62 2.68 10.86
CA VAL A 163 0.08 1.56 10.20
C VAL A 163 1.36 1.22 10.94
N THR A 164 2.22 2.22 11.20
CA THR A 164 3.50 2.04 11.89
C THR A 164 3.30 1.54 13.32
N LYS A 165 2.30 2.06 14.04
CA LYS A 165 1.93 1.57 15.37
C LYS A 165 1.62 0.06 15.35
N LYS A 166 0.81 -0.39 14.40
CA LYS A 166 0.45 -1.81 14.29
C LYS A 166 1.64 -2.68 13.86
N GLU A 167 2.57 -2.16 13.07
CA GLU A 167 3.80 -2.88 12.72
C GLU A 167 4.70 -3.09 13.95
N LEU A 168 4.89 -2.07 14.77
CA LEU A 168 5.71 -2.17 15.99
C LEU A 168 5.03 -3.01 17.08
N GLU A 169 3.71 -2.95 17.21
CA GLU A 169 2.95 -3.77 18.15
C GLU A 169 2.87 -5.25 17.74
N ALA A 170 3.16 -5.60 16.49
CA ALA A 170 3.05 -6.96 15.96
C ALA A 170 3.90 -7.98 16.75
N GLY A 171 5.04 -7.55 17.28
CA GLY A 171 5.92 -8.40 18.11
C GLY A 171 5.28 -8.89 19.40
N GLN A 172 4.34 -8.15 19.96
CA GLN A 172 3.67 -8.45 21.24
C GLN A 172 2.22 -8.94 21.05
N THR A 173 1.74 -8.99 19.82
CA THR A 173 0.36 -9.38 19.52
C THR A 173 0.22 -10.91 19.50
N ASP A 174 -0.79 -11.42 20.20
CA ASP A 174 -1.11 -12.86 20.18
C ASP A 174 -1.78 -13.23 18.85
N VAL A 175 -1.03 -13.95 18.03
CA VAL A 175 -1.47 -14.44 16.70
C VAL A 175 -2.71 -15.34 16.79
N ASP A 176 -2.80 -16.16 17.83
CA ASP A 176 -3.92 -17.09 17.99
C ASP A 176 -5.19 -16.34 18.39
N GLU A 177 -5.08 -15.26 19.16
CA GLU A 177 -6.21 -14.37 19.47
C GLU A 177 -6.66 -13.63 18.22
N LEU A 178 -5.76 -13.12 17.40
CA LEU A 178 -6.10 -12.50 16.12
C LEU A 178 -6.81 -13.47 15.17
N LYS A 179 -6.33 -14.71 15.06
CA LYS A 179 -6.98 -15.77 14.26
C LYS A 179 -8.37 -16.12 14.78
N LYS A 180 -8.56 -16.17 16.10
CA LYS A 180 -9.88 -16.38 16.72
C LYS A 180 -10.82 -15.21 16.47
N ALA A 181 -10.32 -13.97 16.57
CA ALA A 181 -11.11 -12.77 16.26
C ALA A 181 -11.58 -12.78 14.80
N PHE A 182 -10.69 -13.09 13.87
CA PHE A 182 -11.07 -13.24 12.45
C PHE A 182 -12.10 -14.35 12.25
N GLN A 183 -11.93 -15.50 12.92
CA GLN A 183 -12.91 -16.59 12.82
C GLN A 183 -14.29 -16.16 13.34
N LYS A 184 -14.34 -15.36 14.41
CA LYS A 184 -15.60 -14.78 14.91
C LYS A 184 -16.27 -13.90 13.86
N VAL A 185 -15.51 -12.95 13.25
CA VAL A 185 -16.03 -12.09 12.17
C VAL A 185 -16.52 -12.93 10.97
N LYS A 186 -15.77 -13.99 10.61
CA LYS A 186 -16.15 -14.90 9.55
C LYS A 186 -17.46 -15.62 9.85
N ASP A 187 -17.64 -16.14 11.06
CA ASP A 187 -18.86 -16.85 11.46
C ASP A 187 -20.06 -15.90 11.52
N ASP A 188 -19.84 -14.64 11.86
CA ASP A 188 -20.84 -13.60 11.99
C ASP A 188 -21.36 -13.11 10.64
N VAL A 189 -20.47 -12.64 9.74
CA VAL A 189 -20.90 -11.91 8.55
C VAL A 189 -20.56 -12.55 7.20
N SER A 190 -19.69 -13.56 7.13
CA SER A 190 -19.22 -14.05 5.82
C SER A 190 -20.33 -14.56 4.93
N LYS A 191 -21.31 -15.28 5.50
CA LYS A 191 -22.46 -15.83 4.75
C LYS A 191 -23.41 -14.74 4.29
N GLU A 192 -23.61 -13.70 5.12
CA GLU A 192 -24.44 -12.55 4.80
C GLU A 192 -23.88 -11.71 3.64
N ILE A 193 -22.56 -11.77 3.42
CA ILE A 193 -21.87 -11.07 2.34
C ILE A 193 -21.78 -11.97 1.10
N THR A 194 -21.26 -13.18 1.25
CA THR A 194 -20.97 -14.06 0.12
C THR A 194 -22.23 -14.51 -0.65
N GLN A 195 -23.41 -14.47 -0.02
CA GLN A 195 -24.68 -14.75 -0.73
C GLN A 195 -24.90 -13.82 -1.93
N TYR A 196 -24.47 -12.55 -1.86
CA TYR A 196 -24.59 -11.56 -2.95
C TYR A 196 -23.51 -11.70 -4.04
N TYR A 197 -22.57 -12.62 -3.85
CA TYR A 197 -21.48 -12.91 -4.80
C TYR A 197 -21.54 -14.36 -5.31
N LYS A 198 -22.77 -14.84 -5.55
CA LYS A 198 -23.05 -16.14 -6.19
C LYS A 198 -23.52 -15.94 -7.62
N THR A 199 -23.32 -16.96 -8.45
CA THR A 199 -23.75 -16.98 -9.85
C THR A 199 -24.03 -18.42 -10.28
N PRO A 200 -25.03 -18.69 -11.16
CA PRO A 200 -25.23 -20.04 -11.69
C PRO A 200 -23.97 -20.57 -12.37
N CYS A 201 -23.56 -21.78 -12.02
CA CYS A 201 -22.40 -22.42 -12.63
C CYS A 201 -22.71 -22.84 -14.08
N PRO A 202 -21.90 -22.45 -15.08
CA PRO A 202 -22.13 -22.88 -16.47
C PRO A 202 -22.04 -24.40 -16.69
N SER A 203 -21.39 -25.13 -15.77
CA SER A 203 -21.12 -26.58 -15.91
C SER A 203 -22.08 -27.47 -15.15
N GLY A 204 -23.06 -26.93 -14.41
CA GLY A 204 -24.03 -27.75 -13.66
C GLY A 204 -25.11 -26.97 -12.93
N GLU A 205 -26.06 -27.68 -12.33
CA GLU A 205 -27.20 -27.11 -11.57
C GLU A 205 -26.78 -26.79 -10.12
N HIS A 206 -25.78 -25.90 -9.95
CA HIS A 206 -25.29 -25.42 -8.66
C HIS A 206 -24.66 -24.03 -8.83
N ASP A 207 -24.39 -23.33 -7.73
CA ASP A 207 -23.81 -22.01 -7.74
C ASP A 207 -22.28 -22.07 -7.76
N ALA A 208 -21.67 -21.09 -8.40
CA ALA A 208 -20.26 -20.75 -8.34
C ALA A 208 -20.09 -19.41 -7.59
N ASP A 209 -18.87 -19.14 -7.11
CA ASP A 209 -18.51 -17.86 -6.52
C ASP A 209 -18.18 -16.86 -7.62
N VAL A 210 -18.70 -15.64 -7.49
CA VAL A 210 -18.24 -14.50 -8.29
C VAL A 210 -16.89 -14.04 -7.73
N MET A 211 -15.88 -14.01 -8.59
CA MET A 211 -14.59 -13.41 -8.28
C MET A 211 -14.59 -11.91 -8.56
N TYR A 212 -15.03 -11.55 -9.78
CA TYR A 212 -15.12 -10.17 -10.25
C TYR A 212 -16.39 -9.95 -11.05
N ASN A 213 -17.02 -8.80 -10.82
CA ASN A 213 -18.12 -8.27 -11.60
C ASN A 213 -17.62 -7.18 -12.54
N PHE A 214 -18.01 -7.23 -13.81
CA PHE A 214 -17.58 -6.28 -14.84
C PHE A 214 -18.71 -5.31 -15.13
N TRP A 215 -18.43 -4.02 -14.92
CA TRP A 215 -19.37 -2.92 -15.04
C TRP A 215 -19.00 -1.98 -16.18
N VAL A 216 -20.01 -1.41 -16.84
CA VAL A 216 -19.83 -0.34 -17.79
C VAL A 216 -20.74 0.83 -17.41
N LYS A 217 -20.22 2.04 -17.51
CA LYS A 217 -21.00 3.26 -17.36
C LYS A 217 -21.87 3.50 -18.57
N GLU A 218 -23.07 4.05 -18.38
CA GLU A 218 -24.03 4.38 -19.42
C GLU A 218 -24.43 5.84 -19.30
N LEU A 219 -24.52 6.55 -20.44
CA LEU A 219 -25.03 7.91 -20.54
C LEU A 219 -26.06 7.99 -21.65
N ASP A 220 -27.09 8.81 -21.47
CA ASP A 220 -27.99 9.11 -22.53
C ASP A 220 -27.35 10.04 -23.57
N CYS A 221 -27.58 9.79 -24.82
CA CYS A 221 -27.11 10.67 -25.90
C CYS A 221 -27.84 12.01 -25.84
N VAL A 222 -27.12 13.09 -25.62
CA VAL A 222 -27.64 14.46 -25.55
C VAL A 222 -28.52 14.83 -26.76
N SER A 223 -28.24 14.27 -27.97
CA SER A 223 -29.00 14.56 -29.17
C SER A 223 -30.25 13.74 -29.39
N CYS A 224 -30.24 12.44 -29.05
CA CYS A 224 -31.35 11.54 -29.42
C CYS A 224 -31.92 10.75 -28.24
N GLY A 225 -31.34 10.88 -27.04
CA GLY A 225 -31.80 10.17 -25.85
C GLY A 225 -31.53 8.65 -25.84
N HIS A 226 -30.70 8.14 -26.76
CA HIS A 226 -30.31 6.75 -26.78
C HIS A 226 -29.29 6.48 -25.67
N THR A 227 -29.53 5.48 -24.80
CA THR A 227 -28.59 5.09 -23.74
C THR A 227 -27.35 4.41 -24.33
N VAL A 228 -26.19 5.00 -24.13
CA VAL A 228 -24.90 4.58 -24.72
C VAL A 228 -24.01 3.97 -23.66
N PRO A 229 -23.71 2.67 -23.73
CA PRO A 229 -22.69 2.06 -22.87
C PRO A 229 -21.27 2.48 -23.29
N LEU A 230 -20.45 2.91 -22.33
CA LEU A 230 -19.16 3.58 -22.57
C LEU A 230 -18.01 2.57 -22.70
N PHE A 231 -18.09 1.63 -23.63
CA PHE A 231 -17.02 0.67 -23.90
C PHE A 231 -15.86 1.29 -24.70
N LYS A 232 -14.62 1.08 -24.24
CA LYS A 232 -13.40 1.38 -25.01
C LYS A 232 -13.17 0.35 -26.10
N ASP A 233 -13.35 -0.90 -25.74
CA ASP A 233 -13.43 -2.07 -26.62
C ASP A 233 -14.27 -3.16 -25.91
N TYR A 234 -14.60 -4.23 -26.63
CA TYR A 234 -15.46 -5.28 -26.10
C TYR A 234 -14.69 -6.46 -25.49
N ARG A 235 -13.40 -6.31 -25.16
CA ARG A 235 -12.67 -7.36 -24.45
C ARG A 235 -13.07 -7.41 -22.99
N VAL A 236 -13.39 -8.60 -22.51
CA VAL A 236 -13.55 -8.89 -21.09
C VAL A 236 -12.21 -9.29 -20.48
N ALA A 237 -11.52 -10.26 -21.12
CA ALA A 237 -10.29 -10.81 -20.60
C ALA A 237 -9.47 -11.51 -21.70
N LYS A 238 -8.17 -11.74 -21.45
CA LYS A 238 -7.40 -12.71 -22.20
C LYS A 238 -7.89 -14.14 -21.86
N GLY A 239 -7.83 -15.06 -22.80
CA GLY A 239 -8.10 -16.48 -22.53
C GLY A 239 -7.11 -17.06 -21.51
N ARG A 240 -7.46 -18.19 -20.94
CA ARG A 240 -6.65 -18.92 -19.95
C ARG A 240 -6.47 -20.37 -20.36
N TYR A 241 -5.44 -21.01 -19.84
CA TYR A 241 -5.14 -22.43 -19.98
C TYR A 241 -5.00 -22.83 -21.46
N GLU A 242 -5.80 -23.76 -21.93
CA GLU A 242 -5.87 -24.20 -23.34
C GLU A 242 -6.31 -23.12 -24.32
N ASN A 243 -6.80 -22.00 -23.82
CA ASN A 243 -7.27 -20.85 -24.60
C ASN A 243 -6.40 -19.61 -24.39
N ASP A 244 -5.15 -19.74 -23.94
CA ASP A 244 -4.27 -18.61 -23.59
C ASP A 244 -3.84 -17.75 -24.80
N ASP A 245 -4.05 -18.22 -26.02
CA ASP A 245 -3.88 -17.51 -27.28
C ASP A 245 -5.12 -16.75 -27.75
N LYS A 246 -6.28 -16.92 -27.06
CA LYS A 246 -7.57 -16.32 -27.41
C LYS A 246 -7.97 -15.19 -26.47
N TYR A 247 -9.14 -14.61 -26.75
CA TYR A 247 -9.70 -13.52 -25.97
C TYR A 247 -11.18 -13.76 -25.68
N ASN A 248 -11.62 -13.54 -24.45
CA ASN A 248 -13.02 -13.45 -24.07
C ASN A 248 -13.52 -12.05 -24.43
N VAL A 249 -14.55 -11.97 -25.26
CA VAL A 249 -15.14 -10.72 -25.74
C VAL A 249 -16.65 -10.70 -25.52
N LEU A 250 -17.19 -9.52 -25.23
CA LEU A 250 -18.61 -9.28 -25.09
C LEU A 250 -19.23 -9.03 -26.47
N CYS A 251 -20.28 -9.74 -26.83
CA CYS A 251 -21.05 -9.45 -28.03
C CYS A 251 -21.95 -8.23 -27.79
N PRO A 252 -21.82 -7.14 -28.56
CA PRO A 252 -22.67 -5.96 -28.40
C PRO A 252 -24.13 -6.21 -28.81
N GLY A 253 -24.40 -7.27 -29.57
CA GLY A 253 -25.76 -7.60 -30.01
C GLY A 253 -26.61 -8.38 -29.02
N CYS A 254 -25.99 -9.23 -28.18
CA CYS A 254 -26.75 -10.09 -27.25
C CYS A 254 -26.17 -10.20 -25.83
N GLY A 255 -25.03 -9.53 -25.56
CA GLY A 255 -24.36 -9.59 -24.26
C GLY A 255 -23.67 -10.92 -23.94
N ALA A 256 -23.60 -11.88 -24.86
CA ALA A 256 -22.86 -13.12 -24.63
C ALA A 256 -21.35 -12.87 -24.57
N VAL A 257 -20.68 -13.56 -23.65
CA VAL A 257 -19.20 -13.63 -23.63
C VAL A 257 -18.79 -14.81 -24.50
N THR A 258 -17.99 -14.56 -25.54
CA THR A 258 -17.53 -15.56 -26.49
C THR A 258 -16.02 -15.51 -26.66
N LEU A 259 -15.41 -16.65 -27.06
CA LEU A 259 -13.98 -16.75 -27.31
C LEU A 259 -13.67 -16.42 -28.78
N VAL A 260 -12.70 -15.52 -29.01
CA VAL A 260 -12.20 -15.16 -30.35
C VAL A 260 -10.69 -15.32 -30.41
N GLU A 261 -10.14 -15.64 -31.57
CA GLU A 261 -8.69 -15.77 -31.77
C GLU A 261 -8.01 -14.39 -31.86
N ASP A 262 -8.67 -13.43 -32.52
CA ASP A 262 -8.16 -12.08 -32.69
C ASP A 262 -9.25 -11.03 -32.42
N TRP A 263 -9.10 -10.30 -31.34
CA TRP A 263 -10.04 -9.24 -30.95
C TRP A 263 -9.98 -7.97 -31.82
N GLN A 264 -8.99 -7.86 -32.72
CA GLN A 264 -8.85 -6.72 -33.62
C GLN A 264 -9.51 -6.96 -34.99
N SER A 265 -9.86 -8.20 -35.26
CA SER A 265 -10.48 -8.64 -36.50
C SER A 265 -11.99 -8.85 -36.36
N GLU A 266 -12.66 -8.95 -37.49
CA GLU A 266 -14.09 -9.27 -37.56
C GLU A 266 -14.37 -10.66 -36.96
N SER A 267 -15.33 -10.71 -36.05
CA SER A 267 -15.65 -11.92 -35.29
C SER A 267 -17.17 -12.16 -35.29
N LEU A 268 -17.55 -13.41 -35.28
CA LEU A 268 -18.94 -13.84 -35.24
C LEU A 268 -19.30 -14.33 -33.82
N CYS A 269 -20.39 -13.83 -33.28
CA CYS A 269 -20.90 -14.31 -31.99
C CYS A 269 -21.52 -15.71 -32.12
N ASP A 270 -21.02 -16.68 -31.36
CA ASP A 270 -21.50 -18.06 -31.40
C ASP A 270 -22.96 -18.19 -30.90
N ALA A 271 -23.41 -17.28 -30.02
CA ALA A 271 -24.75 -17.32 -29.42
C ALA A 271 -25.84 -16.72 -30.31
N CYS A 272 -25.58 -15.64 -31.08
CA CYS A 272 -26.62 -14.96 -31.86
C CYS A 272 -26.25 -14.71 -33.33
N GLY A 273 -25.06 -15.03 -33.77
CA GLY A 273 -24.60 -14.80 -35.14
C GLY A 273 -24.32 -13.35 -35.50
N HIS A 274 -24.25 -12.44 -34.51
CA HIS A 274 -23.90 -11.04 -34.75
C HIS A 274 -22.44 -10.91 -35.15
N ASN A 275 -22.18 -10.15 -36.23
CA ASN A 275 -20.83 -9.91 -36.73
C ASN A 275 -20.34 -8.55 -36.22
N PHE A 276 -19.18 -8.50 -35.58
CA PHE A 276 -18.61 -7.30 -34.96
C PHE A 276 -17.10 -7.36 -34.88
N VAL A 277 -16.45 -6.22 -34.66
CA VAL A 277 -15.02 -6.14 -34.38
C VAL A 277 -14.87 -5.76 -32.90
N PRO A 278 -14.36 -6.66 -32.04
CA PRO A 278 -14.27 -6.40 -30.60
C PRO A 278 -13.49 -5.14 -30.22
N LYS A 279 -12.53 -4.70 -31.02
CA LYS A 279 -11.76 -3.46 -30.85
C LYS A 279 -12.61 -2.19 -30.96
N ASN A 280 -13.75 -2.24 -31.60
CA ASN A 280 -14.53 -1.06 -31.96
C ASN A 280 -15.58 -0.76 -30.87
N GLY A 281 -15.13 -0.25 -29.73
CA GLY A 281 -16.02 0.29 -28.69
C GLY A 281 -16.55 1.69 -29.02
N ASN A 282 -17.35 2.23 -28.10
CA ASN A 282 -17.99 3.54 -28.27
C ASN A 282 -17.13 4.70 -27.77
N VAL A 283 -16.11 4.45 -26.93
CA VAL A 283 -15.25 5.48 -26.33
C VAL A 283 -13.94 5.59 -27.08
N SER A 284 -13.58 6.80 -27.46
CA SER A 284 -12.32 7.12 -28.11
C SER A 284 -11.30 7.71 -27.15
N ARG A 285 -10.02 7.75 -27.56
CA ARG A 285 -8.97 8.45 -26.79
C ARG A 285 -9.36 9.89 -26.53
N GLY A 286 -9.11 10.40 -25.33
CA GLY A 286 -9.46 11.76 -24.91
C GLY A 286 -10.88 11.90 -24.36
N GLY A 287 -11.47 10.82 -23.82
CA GLY A 287 -12.70 10.88 -23.04
C GLY A 287 -13.95 11.25 -23.82
N LYS A 288 -14.02 10.91 -25.12
CA LYS A 288 -15.19 11.17 -25.96
C LYS A 288 -15.90 9.87 -26.33
N TYR A 289 -17.23 9.87 -26.25
CA TYR A 289 -18.05 8.76 -26.72
C TYR A 289 -18.80 9.10 -28.02
N ASN A 290 -19.17 8.08 -28.78
CA ASN A 290 -19.90 8.14 -30.01
C ASN A 290 -21.22 7.40 -29.88
N CYS A 291 -22.34 8.08 -30.07
CA CYS A 291 -23.65 7.45 -30.05
C CYS A 291 -23.80 6.50 -31.24
N PRO A 292 -24.10 5.20 -31.02
CA PRO A 292 -24.27 4.24 -32.11
C PRO A 292 -25.52 4.49 -32.94
N ASP A 293 -26.54 5.18 -32.40
CA ASP A 293 -27.82 5.44 -33.07
C ASP A 293 -27.76 6.67 -34.02
N CYS A 294 -27.33 7.84 -33.49
CA CYS A 294 -27.29 9.08 -34.28
C CYS A 294 -25.91 9.48 -34.79
N GLY A 295 -24.84 8.81 -34.38
CA GLY A 295 -23.47 9.07 -34.82
C GLY A 295 -22.81 10.35 -34.24
N GLN A 296 -23.47 11.06 -33.32
CA GLN A 296 -22.91 12.25 -32.67
C GLN A 296 -21.83 11.88 -31.64
N LYS A 297 -20.88 12.81 -31.44
CA LYS A 297 -19.77 12.64 -30.49
C LYS A 297 -19.83 13.71 -29.41
N TYR A 298 -19.61 13.28 -28.15
CA TYR A 298 -19.58 14.15 -26.99
C TYR A 298 -18.40 13.81 -26.07
N ALA A 299 -17.92 14.79 -25.30
CA ALA A 299 -17.06 14.50 -24.17
C ALA A 299 -17.89 13.85 -23.05
N ILE A 300 -17.31 12.88 -22.35
CA ILE A 300 -17.99 12.22 -21.22
C ILE A 300 -18.25 13.25 -20.11
N THR A 301 -17.27 14.08 -19.78
CA THR A 301 -17.40 15.11 -18.76
C THR A 301 -18.49 16.14 -19.08
N ASP A 302 -18.58 16.61 -20.34
CA ASP A 302 -19.65 17.53 -20.75
C ASP A 302 -21.04 16.90 -20.56
N ALA A 303 -21.18 15.60 -20.88
CA ALA A 303 -22.45 14.88 -20.70
C ALA A 303 -22.78 14.69 -19.22
N VAL A 304 -21.78 14.38 -18.38
CA VAL A 304 -21.97 14.25 -16.91
C VAL A 304 -22.39 15.60 -16.31
N GLN A 305 -21.80 16.70 -16.71
CA GLN A 305 -22.19 18.03 -16.24
C GLN A 305 -23.63 18.40 -16.64
N GLU A 306 -24.12 17.90 -17.79
CA GLU A 306 -25.48 18.17 -18.26
C GLU A 306 -26.55 17.24 -17.66
N GLN A 307 -26.21 15.96 -17.41
CA GLN A 307 -27.17 14.91 -17.06
C GLN A 307 -27.02 14.38 -15.64
N GLY A 308 -25.89 14.66 -14.97
CA GLY A 308 -25.48 14.04 -13.72
C GLY A 308 -24.61 12.78 -13.93
N PRO A 309 -24.26 12.09 -12.83
CA PRO A 309 -23.43 10.88 -12.87
C PRO A 309 -23.99 9.80 -13.78
N PRO A 310 -23.14 9.04 -14.50
CA PRO A 310 -23.59 7.96 -15.38
C PRO A 310 -24.18 6.79 -14.60
N ASP A 311 -25.19 6.14 -15.17
CA ASP A 311 -25.70 4.87 -14.68
C ASP A 311 -24.66 3.75 -14.81
N LEU A 312 -24.79 2.71 -14.01
CA LEU A 312 -23.92 1.54 -14.00
C LEU A 312 -24.67 0.30 -14.51
N ARG A 313 -24.10 -0.41 -15.50
CA ARG A 313 -24.62 -1.67 -15.97
C ARG A 313 -23.63 -2.80 -15.76
N LEU A 314 -24.04 -3.83 -15.01
CA LEU A 314 -23.34 -5.10 -14.88
C LEU A 314 -23.47 -5.90 -16.20
N TYR A 315 -22.33 -6.34 -16.80
CA TYR A 315 -22.40 -7.01 -18.11
C TYR A 315 -21.74 -8.38 -18.18
N ALA A 316 -20.77 -8.67 -17.29
CA ALA A 316 -20.10 -9.97 -17.24
C ALA A 316 -19.61 -10.28 -15.82
N VAL A 317 -19.35 -11.55 -15.55
CA VAL A 317 -18.76 -12.02 -14.30
C VAL A 317 -17.58 -12.95 -14.59
N GLU A 318 -16.53 -12.90 -13.75
CA GLU A 318 -15.53 -13.95 -13.62
C GLU A 318 -15.92 -14.83 -12.44
N TYR A 319 -16.09 -16.13 -12.67
CA TYR A 319 -16.54 -17.08 -11.66
C TYR A 319 -15.46 -18.09 -11.29
N TYR A 320 -15.61 -18.67 -10.09
CA TYR A 320 -14.87 -19.81 -9.60
C TYR A 320 -15.80 -20.81 -8.94
N CYS A 321 -15.79 -22.05 -9.36
CA CYS A 321 -16.68 -23.11 -8.89
C CYS A 321 -15.94 -24.18 -8.09
N GLU A 322 -16.01 -24.11 -6.77
CA GLU A 322 -15.41 -25.10 -5.89
C GLU A 322 -16.00 -26.50 -6.08
N HIS A 323 -17.29 -26.60 -6.42
CA HIS A 323 -17.95 -27.89 -6.66
C HIS A 323 -17.35 -28.60 -7.88
N CYS A 324 -17.16 -27.90 -9.01
CA CYS A 324 -16.58 -28.48 -10.21
C CYS A 324 -15.10 -28.83 -10.01
N GLU A 325 -14.35 -28.00 -9.28
CA GLU A 325 -12.96 -28.30 -8.92
C GLU A 325 -12.87 -29.56 -8.06
N ALA A 326 -13.67 -29.65 -6.99
CA ALA A 326 -13.70 -30.83 -6.11
C ALA A 326 -14.17 -32.10 -6.83
N ALA A 327 -15.00 -31.98 -7.87
CA ALA A 327 -15.40 -33.09 -8.74
C ALA A 327 -14.31 -33.53 -9.72
N GLY A 328 -13.16 -32.83 -9.75
CA GLY A 328 -12.02 -33.13 -10.65
C GLY A 328 -12.22 -32.61 -12.07
N GLY A 329 -13.03 -31.58 -12.25
CA GLY A 329 -13.23 -30.88 -13.52
C GLY A 329 -11.96 -30.23 -14.04
N GLU A 330 -11.91 -29.95 -15.34
CA GLU A 330 -10.82 -29.19 -15.94
C GLU A 330 -10.88 -27.72 -15.49
N ARG A 331 -9.72 -27.03 -15.48
CA ARG A 331 -9.63 -25.64 -15.00
C ARG A 331 -10.57 -24.68 -15.72
N SER A 332 -10.81 -24.88 -17.00
CA SER A 332 -11.75 -24.10 -17.82
C SER A 332 -13.22 -24.34 -17.46
N GLU A 333 -13.54 -25.47 -16.78
CA GLU A 333 -14.90 -25.77 -16.34
C GLU A 333 -15.25 -25.11 -15.02
N TYR A 334 -14.27 -24.93 -14.10
CA TYR A 334 -14.54 -24.36 -12.80
C TYR A 334 -14.09 -22.88 -12.65
N LYS A 335 -13.38 -22.33 -13.66
CA LYS A 335 -12.97 -20.92 -13.66
C LYS A 335 -13.06 -20.31 -15.04
N GLY A 336 -13.85 -19.26 -15.20
CA GLY A 336 -14.07 -18.62 -16.50
C GLY A 336 -14.84 -17.31 -16.41
N TYR A 337 -15.25 -16.85 -17.59
CA TYR A 337 -16.05 -15.63 -17.76
C TYR A 337 -17.38 -16.00 -18.40
N LYS A 338 -18.44 -15.35 -17.93
CA LYS A 338 -19.78 -15.53 -18.51
C LYS A 338 -20.52 -14.20 -18.55
N ARG A 339 -21.59 -14.15 -19.37
CA ARG A 339 -22.54 -13.04 -19.32
C ARG A 339 -23.27 -13.04 -17.98
N VAL A 340 -23.79 -11.88 -17.61
CA VAL A 340 -24.72 -11.71 -16.50
C VAL A 340 -26.04 -12.42 -16.81
N GLU A 341 -26.59 -13.13 -15.84
CA GLU A 341 -27.89 -13.80 -15.87
C GLU A 341 -28.87 -13.07 -14.95
N GLN A 342 -30.17 -13.45 -14.98
CA GLN A 342 -31.18 -12.77 -14.18
C GLN A 342 -30.91 -12.92 -12.68
N GLU A 343 -30.44 -14.09 -12.27
CA GLU A 343 -30.09 -14.42 -10.90
C GLU A 343 -28.98 -13.50 -10.36
N ASP A 344 -28.00 -13.12 -11.19
CA ASP A 344 -26.93 -12.17 -10.81
C ASP A 344 -27.52 -10.77 -10.54
N ILE A 345 -28.50 -10.35 -11.34
CA ILE A 345 -29.21 -9.06 -11.17
C ILE A 345 -30.13 -9.09 -9.95
N ASP A 346 -30.81 -10.21 -9.72
CA ASP A 346 -31.72 -10.36 -8.58
C ASP A 346 -30.92 -10.25 -7.26
N LEU A 347 -29.77 -10.93 -7.14
CA LEU A 347 -28.87 -10.82 -5.98
C LEU A 347 -28.28 -9.41 -5.80
N LEU A 348 -27.99 -8.72 -6.90
CA LEU A 348 -27.56 -7.33 -6.83
C LEU A 348 -28.68 -6.43 -6.28
N ASN A 349 -29.90 -6.57 -6.78
CA ASN A 349 -31.05 -5.79 -6.33
C ASN A 349 -31.38 -6.07 -4.85
N GLU A 350 -31.28 -7.32 -4.40
CA GLU A 350 -31.43 -7.68 -2.98
C GLU A 350 -30.38 -6.96 -2.10
N ALA A 351 -29.12 -6.88 -2.57
CA ALA A 351 -28.08 -6.15 -1.85
C ALA A 351 -28.34 -4.64 -1.80
N ILE A 352 -28.85 -4.05 -2.90
CA ILE A 352 -29.22 -2.62 -2.96
C ILE A 352 -30.37 -2.35 -1.98
N GLU A 353 -31.45 -3.15 -2.02
CA GLU A 353 -32.59 -3.00 -1.11
C GLU A 353 -32.18 -3.13 0.36
N GLU A 354 -31.30 -4.07 0.70
CA GLU A 354 -30.78 -4.20 2.06
C GLU A 354 -29.93 -3.00 2.47
N CYS A 355 -29.07 -2.51 1.58
CA CYS A 355 -28.23 -1.33 1.83
C CYS A 355 -29.08 -0.10 2.13
N GLU A 356 -30.08 0.17 1.30
CA GLU A 356 -30.97 1.33 1.43
C GLU A 356 -31.86 1.26 2.68
N SER A 357 -32.31 0.05 3.08
CA SER A 357 -33.18 -0.14 4.22
C SER A 357 -32.47 -0.23 5.58
N SER A 358 -31.15 -0.34 5.58
CA SER A 358 -30.36 -0.58 6.80
C SER A 358 -29.79 0.69 7.42
N ASP A 359 -30.65 1.50 8.06
CA ASP A 359 -30.22 2.74 8.73
C ASP A 359 -29.03 2.55 9.70
N LYS A 360 -28.97 1.39 10.38
CA LYS A 360 -27.88 1.07 11.32
C LYS A 360 -26.53 0.85 10.64
N LEU A 361 -26.51 0.46 9.37
CA LEU A 361 -25.25 0.25 8.64
C LEU A 361 -24.68 1.56 8.10
N ARG A 362 -25.44 2.63 8.05
CA ARG A 362 -24.98 3.95 7.64
C ARG A 362 -23.94 4.54 8.60
N GLU A 363 -23.98 4.15 9.88
CA GLU A 363 -22.98 4.58 10.88
C GLU A 363 -21.57 3.99 10.60
N TYR A 364 -21.48 2.96 9.74
CA TYR A 364 -20.24 2.31 9.34
C TYR A 364 -19.78 2.65 7.93
N VAL A 365 -20.30 3.73 7.38
CA VAL A 365 -19.97 4.23 6.04
C VAL A 365 -19.62 5.71 6.19
N PRO A 366 -18.50 6.20 5.60
CA PRO A 366 -18.13 7.61 5.70
C PRO A 366 -19.17 8.51 5.02
N ASP A 367 -19.42 9.68 5.60
CA ASP A 367 -20.29 10.71 5.05
C ASP A 367 -19.53 11.96 4.55
N GLU A 368 -18.20 11.90 4.64
CA GLU A 368 -17.32 12.99 4.23
C GLU A 368 -17.34 13.21 2.72
N GLU A 369 -17.38 14.51 2.33
CA GLU A 369 -17.15 14.92 0.95
C GLU A 369 -15.67 14.66 0.54
N ILE A 370 -15.44 14.45 -0.74
CA ILE A 370 -14.07 14.40 -1.29
C ILE A 370 -13.50 15.83 -1.24
N PRO A 371 -12.40 16.06 -0.51
CA PRO A 371 -11.83 17.41 -0.46
C PRO A 371 -11.21 17.80 -1.80
N GLU A 372 -11.44 19.03 -2.23
CA GLU A 372 -10.70 19.59 -3.34
C GLU A 372 -9.19 19.61 -3.06
N GLY A 373 -8.39 19.20 -4.02
CA GLY A 373 -6.95 19.11 -3.87
C GLY A 373 -6.23 18.88 -5.19
N ALA A 374 -4.91 18.80 -5.12
CA ALA A 374 -4.07 18.64 -6.30
C ALA A 374 -4.32 17.33 -7.06
N ILE A 375 -4.74 16.27 -6.39
CA ILE A 375 -5.01 14.96 -7.04
C ILE A 375 -6.50 14.68 -7.25
N THR A 376 -7.39 15.49 -6.74
CA THR A 376 -8.85 15.34 -6.88
C THR A 376 -9.45 16.34 -7.85
N ALA A 377 -9.03 17.62 -7.82
CA ALA A 377 -9.58 18.72 -8.58
C ALA A 377 -8.64 19.31 -9.65
N SER A 378 -7.42 18.78 -9.84
CA SER A 378 -6.45 19.35 -10.77
C SER A 378 -6.25 18.48 -12.00
N SER A 379 -6.84 18.92 -13.13
CA SER A 379 -6.56 18.33 -14.44
C SER A 379 -5.11 18.57 -14.92
N GLU A 380 -4.40 19.55 -14.39
CA GLU A 380 -3.02 19.88 -14.79
C GLU A 380 -2.01 18.86 -14.26
N LEU A 381 -2.18 18.40 -13.02
CA LEU A 381 -1.27 17.43 -12.38
C LEU A 381 -1.60 15.98 -12.74
N THR A 382 -2.86 15.61 -12.75
CA THR A 382 -3.30 14.21 -12.92
C THR A 382 -3.95 13.95 -14.28
N GLY A 383 -4.35 15.00 -15.00
CA GLY A 383 -5.15 14.90 -16.21
C GLY A 383 -6.61 14.48 -15.96
N ASN A 384 -7.03 14.40 -14.69
CA ASN A 384 -8.37 14.02 -14.28
C ASN A 384 -8.85 14.90 -13.13
N ASP A 385 -10.11 15.29 -13.20
CA ASP A 385 -10.86 15.94 -12.14
C ASP A 385 -12.00 14.99 -11.77
N VAL A 386 -12.05 14.54 -10.51
CA VAL A 386 -13.07 13.55 -10.10
C VAL A 386 -14.46 14.17 -10.08
N PHE A 387 -14.56 15.49 -9.80
CA PHE A 387 -15.83 16.22 -9.76
C PHE A 387 -16.44 16.36 -11.16
N ASP A 388 -15.63 16.53 -12.20
CA ASP A 388 -16.08 16.51 -13.60
C ASP A 388 -16.70 15.17 -14.02
N HIS A 389 -16.44 14.12 -13.26
CA HIS A 389 -17.00 12.79 -13.43
C HIS A 389 -18.17 12.48 -12.49
N GLY A 390 -18.63 13.46 -11.69
CA GLY A 390 -19.78 13.37 -10.81
C GLY A 390 -19.53 12.69 -9.46
N TYR A 391 -18.29 12.70 -8.96
CA TYR A 391 -17.95 12.20 -7.63
C TYR A 391 -17.85 13.37 -6.65
N GLU A 392 -18.65 13.36 -5.60
CA GLU A 392 -18.69 14.41 -4.57
C GLU A 392 -18.31 13.85 -3.18
N HIS A 393 -18.70 12.61 -2.89
CA HIS A 393 -18.41 11.94 -1.63
C HIS A 393 -17.51 10.72 -1.83
N TRP A 394 -16.77 10.33 -0.79
CA TRP A 394 -15.94 9.12 -0.86
C TRP A 394 -16.75 7.87 -1.16
N THR A 395 -18.02 7.83 -0.73
CA THR A 395 -18.96 6.73 -1.00
C THR A 395 -19.35 6.61 -2.46
N ASP A 396 -19.30 7.68 -3.26
CA ASP A 396 -19.60 7.64 -4.70
C ASP A 396 -18.59 6.74 -5.48
N MET A 397 -17.46 6.45 -4.86
CA MET A 397 -16.47 5.52 -5.43
C MET A 397 -16.87 4.04 -5.31
N TYR A 398 -18.00 3.71 -4.69
CA TYR A 398 -18.45 2.36 -4.42
C TYR A 398 -19.85 2.13 -4.99
N ASN A 399 -20.23 0.86 -5.20
CA ASN A 399 -21.62 0.51 -5.38
C ASN A 399 -22.25 0.06 -4.04
N GLU A 400 -23.57 -0.02 -4.00
CA GLU A 400 -24.34 -0.31 -2.77
C GLU A 400 -23.99 -1.70 -2.19
N ARG A 401 -23.71 -2.70 -3.03
CA ARG A 401 -23.30 -4.04 -2.58
C ARG A 401 -21.92 -4.01 -1.90
N GLN A 402 -21.00 -3.19 -2.39
CA GLN A 402 -19.70 -2.98 -1.75
C GLN A 402 -19.88 -2.26 -0.41
N LEU A 403 -20.64 -1.16 -0.37
CA LEU A 403 -20.92 -0.41 0.86
C LEU A 403 -21.58 -1.28 1.91
N LEU A 404 -22.62 -2.03 1.54
CA LEU A 404 -23.29 -2.99 2.42
C LEU A 404 -22.32 -4.00 3.02
N SER A 405 -21.48 -4.59 2.18
CA SER A 405 -20.52 -5.62 2.59
C SER A 405 -19.45 -5.07 3.53
N ILE A 406 -18.91 -3.89 3.21
CA ILE A 406 -17.89 -3.21 4.04
C ILE A 406 -18.49 -2.80 5.39
N ALA A 407 -19.69 -2.20 5.40
CA ALA A 407 -20.39 -1.81 6.62
C ALA A 407 -20.68 -3.00 7.54
N LYS A 408 -21.10 -4.15 6.99
CA LYS A 408 -21.28 -5.40 7.76
C LYS A 408 -20.00 -5.88 8.41
N ILE A 409 -18.86 -5.83 7.69
CA ILE A 409 -17.55 -6.19 8.25
C ILE A 409 -17.18 -5.20 9.34
N MET A 410 -17.29 -3.89 9.07
CA MET A 410 -16.94 -2.83 10.02
C MET A 410 -17.71 -2.99 11.34
N ARG A 411 -19.01 -3.19 11.28
CA ARG A 411 -19.86 -3.46 12.46
C ARG A 411 -19.41 -4.69 13.25
N SER A 412 -19.05 -5.79 12.56
CA SER A 412 -18.61 -7.02 13.22
C SER A 412 -17.21 -6.87 13.87
N ILE A 413 -16.37 -5.96 13.35
CA ILE A 413 -15.06 -5.67 13.92
C ILE A 413 -15.18 -4.78 15.17
N GLU A 414 -16.11 -3.84 15.21
CA GLU A 414 -16.26 -2.86 16.29
C GLU A 414 -16.36 -3.51 17.68
N ASP A 415 -17.09 -4.60 17.79
CA ASP A 415 -17.33 -5.33 19.06
C ASP A 415 -16.14 -6.16 19.55
N LEU A 416 -14.97 -6.05 18.91
CA LEU A 416 -13.75 -6.78 19.30
C LEU A 416 -12.87 -5.96 20.24
N GLU A 417 -12.00 -6.64 20.97
CA GLU A 417 -10.98 -5.99 21.79
C GLU A 417 -10.02 -5.17 20.89
N PRO A 418 -9.63 -3.95 21.29
CA PRO A 418 -8.79 -3.07 20.47
C PRO A 418 -7.49 -3.73 19.97
N SER A 419 -6.87 -4.59 20.75
CA SER A 419 -5.64 -5.32 20.41
C SER A 419 -5.74 -6.16 19.13
N VAL A 420 -6.94 -6.66 18.78
CA VAL A 420 -7.19 -7.47 17.57
C VAL A 420 -8.12 -6.75 16.58
N ARG A 421 -9.05 -5.90 17.07
CA ARG A 421 -9.93 -5.04 16.26
C ARG A 421 -9.12 -4.22 15.26
N ASP A 422 -8.11 -3.54 15.74
CA ASP A 422 -7.30 -2.62 14.94
C ASP A 422 -6.56 -3.32 13.80
N TYR A 423 -6.10 -4.57 13.98
CA TYR A 423 -5.51 -5.36 12.91
C TYR A 423 -6.53 -5.78 11.85
N LEU A 424 -7.76 -6.09 12.24
CA LEU A 424 -8.82 -6.40 11.28
C LEU A 424 -9.30 -5.14 10.56
N LEU A 425 -9.33 -3.99 11.23
CA LEU A 425 -9.58 -2.70 10.59
C LEU A 425 -8.47 -2.34 9.58
N LEU A 426 -7.19 -2.56 9.94
CA LEU A 426 -6.06 -2.39 9.05
C LEU A 426 -6.21 -3.29 7.79
N ALA A 427 -6.60 -4.56 7.98
CA ALA A 427 -6.85 -5.49 6.87
C ALA A 427 -8.04 -5.04 6.00
N LEU A 428 -9.12 -4.55 6.61
CA LEU A 428 -10.27 -4.06 5.87
C LEU A 428 -9.89 -2.86 5.02
N THR A 429 -9.24 -1.85 5.60
CA THR A 429 -8.85 -0.63 4.88
C THR A 429 -7.79 -0.91 3.80
N ASP A 430 -6.84 -1.83 4.00
CA ASP A 430 -5.93 -2.29 2.93
C ASP A 430 -6.71 -2.90 1.74
N SER A 431 -7.78 -3.67 2.02
CA SER A 431 -8.59 -4.29 0.97
C SER A 431 -9.32 -3.27 0.10
N LEU A 432 -9.66 -2.08 0.66
CA LEU A 432 -10.39 -1.03 -0.06
C LEU A 432 -9.67 -0.55 -1.33
N MET A 433 -8.35 -0.72 -1.43
CA MET A 433 -7.64 -0.49 -2.69
C MET A 433 -8.25 -1.24 -3.88
N PHE A 434 -8.90 -2.37 -3.63
CA PHE A 434 -9.47 -3.26 -4.64
C PHE A 434 -10.99 -3.39 -4.51
N GLN A 435 -11.63 -2.66 -3.59
CA GLN A 435 -13.06 -2.74 -3.28
C GLN A 435 -13.78 -1.44 -3.65
N ASN A 436 -13.52 -0.90 -4.84
CA ASN A 436 -14.15 0.33 -5.31
C ASN A 436 -14.35 0.31 -6.84
N MET A 437 -15.17 1.22 -7.37
CA MET A 437 -15.54 1.31 -8.79
C MET A 437 -14.51 2.08 -9.63
N PHE A 438 -13.32 2.41 -9.08
CA PHE A 438 -12.15 2.90 -9.81
C PHE A 438 -11.21 1.77 -10.24
N CYS A 439 -11.43 0.56 -9.73
CA CYS A 439 -10.66 -0.62 -10.13
C CYS A 439 -10.92 -0.98 -11.58
N ILE A 440 -9.87 -1.44 -12.26
CA ILE A 440 -9.93 -1.91 -13.64
C ILE A 440 -9.42 -3.34 -13.77
N TYR A 441 -9.72 -3.97 -14.88
CA TYR A 441 -9.17 -5.29 -15.19
C TYR A 441 -7.99 -5.19 -16.14
N ASN A 442 -6.82 -5.65 -15.70
CA ASN A 442 -5.66 -5.84 -16.56
C ASN A 442 -5.87 -7.10 -17.40
N GLN A 443 -6.46 -6.94 -18.56
CA GLN A 443 -6.83 -8.03 -19.45
C GLN A 443 -5.64 -8.93 -19.85
N PRO A 444 -4.46 -8.39 -20.22
CA PRO A 444 -3.28 -9.21 -20.52
C PRO A 444 -2.81 -10.11 -19.37
N ALA A 445 -2.95 -9.64 -18.14
CA ALA A 445 -2.52 -10.35 -16.94
C ALA A 445 -3.67 -11.09 -16.22
N ASN A 446 -4.89 -10.92 -16.68
CA ASN A 446 -6.12 -11.47 -16.08
C ASN A 446 -6.20 -11.23 -14.58
N LYS A 447 -6.05 -9.97 -14.16
CA LYS A 447 -6.08 -9.57 -12.75
C LYS A 447 -6.69 -8.18 -12.57
N ILE A 448 -7.31 -7.97 -11.42
CA ILE A 448 -7.76 -6.63 -11.00
C ILE A 448 -6.55 -5.74 -10.67
N GLU A 449 -6.63 -4.48 -11.01
CA GLU A 449 -5.74 -3.40 -10.58
C GLU A 449 -6.53 -2.39 -9.76
N GLY A 450 -5.98 -2.03 -8.60
CA GLY A 450 -6.64 -1.17 -7.64
C GLY A 450 -6.61 0.33 -8.01
N VAL A 451 -7.29 1.14 -7.19
CA VAL A 451 -7.46 2.57 -7.41
C VAL A 451 -6.13 3.33 -7.56
N PHE A 452 -5.11 3.01 -6.78
CA PHE A 452 -3.83 3.75 -6.77
C PHE A 452 -2.80 3.26 -7.80
N ARG A 453 -3.23 2.80 -8.97
CA ARG A 453 -2.29 2.39 -10.05
C ARG A 453 -1.44 3.55 -10.61
N MET A 454 -1.90 4.80 -10.45
CA MET A 454 -1.22 6.03 -10.91
C MET A 454 -0.88 6.99 -9.76
N ASN A 455 -0.95 6.55 -8.51
CA ASN A 455 -0.85 7.39 -7.30
C ASN A 455 -1.84 8.58 -7.28
N SER A 456 -2.97 8.43 -7.95
CA SER A 456 -4.06 9.41 -8.07
C SER A 456 -5.38 8.70 -8.32
N PHE A 457 -6.49 9.41 -8.19
CA PHE A 457 -7.82 8.89 -8.48
C PHE A 457 -8.13 9.06 -9.98
N VAL A 458 -8.25 7.96 -10.70
CA VAL A 458 -8.49 7.95 -12.15
C VAL A 458 -9.85 7.31 -12.43
N PRO A 459 -10.91 8.12 -12.67
CA PRO A 459 -12.23 7.61 -13.04
C PRO A 459 -12.17 6.71 -14.28
N THR A 460 -12.97 5.66 -14.30
CA THR A 460 -13.04 4.72 -15.43
C THR A 460 -14.47 4.58 -15.95
N SER A 461 -14.62 4.34 -17.25
CA SER A 461 -15.91 3.98 -17.86
C SER A 461 -16.22 2.48 -17.74
N GLU A 462 -15.20 1.66 -17.51
CA GLU A 462 -15.30 0.21 -17.37
C GLU A 462 -14.67 -0.16 -16.04
N ALA A 463 -15.50 -0.35 -15.02
CA ALA A 463 -15.07 -0.69 -13.66
C ALA A 463 -15.12 -2.20 -13.41
N VAL A 464 -14.34 -2.65 -12.44
CA VAL A 464 -14.39 -4.04 -11.97
C VAL A 464 -14.62 -4.04 -10.48
N GLU A 465 -15.74 -4.59 -10.07
CA GLU A 465 -16.08 -4.85 -8.69
C GLU A 465 -15.49 -6.18 -8.26
N ASN A 466 -14.73 -6.17 -7.18
CA ASN A 466 -14.17 -7.36 -6.55
C ASN A 466 -15.17 -7.94 -5.54
N ASN A 467 -15.09 -9.24 -5.29
CA ASN A 467 -15.78 -9.85 -4.16
C ASN A 467 -15.17 -9.32 -2.85
N VAL A 468 -15.97 -8.62 -2.03
CA VAL A 468 -15.48 -7.94 -0.83
C VAL A 468 -14.92 -8.93 0.19
N TRP A 469 -15.68 -9.99 0.49
CA TRP A 469 -15.22 -11.03 1.43
C TRP A 469 -14.09 -11.85 0.85
N GLY A 470 -14.27 -12.36 -0.37
CA GLY A 470 -13.37 -13.24 -1.10
C GLY A 470 -13.97 -14.61 -1.40
N ALA A 471 -13.51 -15.17 -2.51
CA ALA A 471 -13.70 -16.57 -2.92
C ALA A 471 -12.38 -17.34 -2.71
N SER A 472 -12.40 -18.66 -2.92
CA SER A 472 -11.19 -19.49 -2.84
C SER A 472 -10.11 -19.13 -3.86
N ALA A 473 -10.47 -18.33 -4.86
CA ALA A 473 -9.55 -17.73 -5.82
C ALA A 473 -9.79 -16.22 -5.91
N GLY A 474 -8.81 -15.46 -6.36
CA GLY A 474 -8.89 -14.00 -6.47
C GLY A 474 -7.82 -13.30 -5.63
N ARG A 475 -7.86 -11.96 -5.62
CA ARG A 475 -6.91 -11.13 -4.87
C ARG A 475 -7.57 -9.82 -4.43
N GLY A 476 -6.99 -9.19 -3.42
CA GLY A 476 -7.44 -7.88 -2.96
C GLY A 476 -8.77 -7.92 -2.21
N THR A 477 -9.13 -9.06 -1.63
CA THR A 477 -10.33 -9.25 -0.84
C THR A 477 -10.03 -9.04 0.65
N PHE A 478 -11.05 -8.85 1.48
CA PHE A 478 -10.87 -8.74 2.92
C PHE A 478 -10.11 -9.94 3.50
N SER A 479 -10.51 -11.17 3.15
CA SER A 479 -9.84 -12.39 3.62
C SER A 479 -8.35 -12.43 3.22
N ASN A 480 -8.01 -12.00 1.99
CA ASN A 480 -6.59 -11.94 1.58
C ASN A 480 -5.80 -10.89 2.38
N SER A 481 -6.41 -9.76 2.73
CA SER A 481 -5.74 -8.73 3.53
C SER A 481 -5.59 -9.16 5.00
N VAL A 482 -6.56 -9.89 5.55
CA VAL A 482 -6.40 -10.53 6.88
C VAL A 482 -5.25 -11.54 6.87
N ASP A 483 -5.12 -12.36 5.82
CA ASP A 483 -3.99 -13.29 5.70
C ASP A 483 -2.62 -12.58 5.61
N LYS A 484 -2.56 -11.39 5.00
CA LYS A 484 -1.34 -10.56 5.00
C LYS A 484 -1.04 -10.05 6.41
N VAL A 485 -2.04 -9.54 7.11
CA VAL A 485 -1.91 -9.03 8.48
C VAL A 485 -1.47 -10.13 9.43
N ILE A 486 -2.10 -11.31 9.39
CA ILE A 486 -1.69 -12.47 10.20
C ILE A 486 -0.23 -12.83 9.95
N ARG A 487 0.22 -12.90 8.69
CA ARG A 487 1.63 -13.16 8.36
C ARG A 487 2.56 -12.06 8.85
N GLY A 488 2.13 -10.81 8.82
CA GLY A 488 2.88 -9.68 9.38
C GLY A 488 3.07 -9.81 10.89
N VAL A 489 2.01 -10.16 11.61
CA VAL A 489 2.05 -10.39 13.06
C VAL A 489 2.87 -11.64 13.41
N GLU A 490 2.73 -12.74 12.66
CA GLU A 490 3.58 -13.94 12.82
C GLU A 490 5.07 -13.63 12.65
N TYR A 491 5.39 -12.80 11.64
CA TYR A 491 6.77 -12.33 11.44
C TYR A 491 7.22 -11.42 12.58
N GLY A 492 6.37 -10.50 13.04
CA GLY A 492 6.68 -9.63 14.17
C GLY A 492 7.00 -10.39 15.46
N SER A 493 6.23 -11.43 15.76
CA SER A 493 6.38 -12.26 16.97
C SER A 493 7.56 -13.24 16.90
N SER A 494 7.89 -13.73 15.72
CA SER A 494 8.94 -14.74 15.49
C SER A 494 9.59 -14.52 14.13
N PRO A 495 10.42 -13.49 13.98
CA PRO A 495 11.01 -13.15 12.70
C PRO A 495 11.82 -14.29 12.11
N THR A 496 11.76 -14.43 10.78
CA THR A 496 12.61 -15.32 9.99
C THR A 496 13.22 -14.52 8.85
N GLU A 497 14.39 -14.93 8.36
CA GLU A 497 15.01 -14.32 7.20
C GLU A 497 15.13 -15.35 6.09
N ARG A 498 14.91 -14.94 4.84
CA ARG A 498 15.10 -15.78 3.66
C ARG A 498 16.40 -15.41 2.97
N TYR A 499 17.08 -16.41 2.48
CA TYR A 499 18.34 -16.27 1.75
C TYR A 499 18.45 -17.34 0.66
N ILE A 500 19.38 -17.16 -0.27
CA ILE A 500 19.65 -18.15 -1.33
C ILE A 500 20.96 -18.87 -0.99
N GLU A 501 20.91 -20.18 -1.00
CA GLU A 501 22.06 -21.06 -0.87
C GLU A 501 22.00 -22.12 -1.97
N ASP A 502 23.09 -22.27 -2.72
CA ASP A 502 23.18 -23.19 -3.86
C ASP A 502 22.07 -23.04 -4.92
N GLY A 503 21.52 -21.83 -5.07
CA GLY A 503 20.44 -21.50 -6.01
C GLY A 503 19.03 -21.84 -5.51
N GLU A 504 18.91 -22.34 -4.29
CA GLU A 504 17.63 -22.62 -3.63
C GLU A 504 17.34 -21.60 -2.53
N THR A 505 16.07 -21.23 -2.36
CA THR A 505 15.63 -20.35 -1.27
C THR A 505 15.62 -21.14 0.03
N GLN A 506 16.41 -20.70 0.99
CA GLN A 506 16.48 -21.20 2.36
C GLN A 506 15.79 -20.21 3.31
N GLU A 507 15.52 -20.66 4.52
CA GLU A 507 14.96 -19.82 5.59
C GLU A 507 15.73 -20.06 6.89
N THR A 508 16.05 -18.97 7.60
CA THR A 508 16.65 -19.08 8.92
C THR A 508 15.65 -19.73 9.89
N GLY A 509 16.12 -20.36 10.95
CA GLY A 509 15.25 -20.72 12.06
C GLY A 509 14.58 -19.46 12.64
N LYS A 510 13.44 -19.64 13.30
CA LYS A 510 12.75 -18.53 13.97
C LYS A 510 13.66 -17.89 15.02
N PHE A 511 13.73 -16.56 14.99
CA PHE A 511 14.39 -15.80 16.03
C PHE A 511 13.49 -15.78 17.28
N SER A 512 14.08 -15.89 18.44
CA SER A 512 13.33 -15.82 19.72
C SER A 512 12.94 -14.39 20.11
N GLN A 513 13.64 -13.41 19.52
CA GLN A 513 13.42 -12.00 19.81
C GLN A 513 12.36 -11.45 18.85
N ALA A 514 11.26 -10.96 19.41
CA ALA A 514 10.20 -10.28 18.67
C ALA A 514 10.66 -8.90 18.19
N ILE A 515 9.92 -8.33 17.23
CA ILE A 515 10.11 -6.94 16.85
C ILE A 515 9.68 -6.05 18.01
N SER A 516 10.50 -5.09 18.32
CA SER A 516 10.38 -3.99 19.28
C SER A 516 9.50 -4.22 20.53
N GLU A 517 10.14 -4.17 21.69
CA GLU A 517 9.46 -3.99 22.98
C GLU A 517 9.51 -2.54 23.47
N ASN A 518 10.37 -1.69 22.86
CA ASN A 518 10.65 -0.35 23.36
C ASN A 518 10.52 0.70 22.23
N PHE A 519 9.33 1.28 22.11
CA PHE A 519 9.07 2.33 21.15
C PHE A 519 8.13 3.41 21.69
N THR A 520 8.27 4.63 21.17
CA THR A 520 7.37 5.76 21.42
C THR A 520 6.97 6.38 20.09
N LEU A 521 5.68 6.62 19.89
CA LEU A 521 5.16 7.25 18.68
C LEU A 521 4.40 8.52 19.00
N HIS A 522 4.77 9.59 18.31
CA HIS A 522 4.07 10.88 18.32
C HIS A 522 3.28 11.04 17.03
N GLN A 523 2.04 11.53 17.12
CA GLN A 523 1.25 11.93 15.98
C GLN A 523 1.16 13.45 15.99
N GLY A 524 1.62 14.11 14.92
CA GLY A 524 1.61 15.54 14.78
C GLY A 524 2.77 16.08 13.95
N ASP A 525 2.86 17.40 13.90
CA ASP A 525 3.93 18.10 13.19
C ASP A 525 5.27 17.90 13.93
N MET A 526 6.30 17.45 13.21
CA MET A 526 7.62 17.27 13.80
C MET A 526 8.25 18.60 14.28
N ARG A 527 7.78 19.74 13.77
CA ARG A 527 8.23 21.07 14.19
C ARG A 527 7.80 21.43 15.62
N ASP A 528 6.81 20.68 16.16
CA ASP A 528 6.35 20.79 17.54
C ASP A 528 7.06 19.81 18.50
N LEU A 529 8.03 19.03 18.02
CA LEU A 529 8.78 18.08 18.84
C LEU A 529 9.63 18.84 19.87
N ASP A 530 9.39 18.58 21.15
CA ASP A 530 10.12 19.18 22.28
C ASP A 530 11.12 18.14 22.85
N SER A 531 12.28 18.04 22.20
CA SER A 531 13.38 17.15 22.63
C SER A 531 14.70 17.90 22.52
N GLU A 532 15.55 17.74 23.52
CA GLU A 532 16.87 18.39 23.58
C GLU A 532 17.92 17.37 24.03
N ASP A 533 19.00 17.20 23.22
CA ASP A 533 20.17 16.38 23.53
C ASP A 533 19.82 14.93 23.94
N GLU A 534 18.84 14.33 23.25
CA GLU A 534 18.24 13.07 23.64
C GLU A 534 18.67 11.88 22.77
N PHE A 535 18.84 12.09 21.46
CA PHE A 535 19.00 11.00 20.49
C PHE A 535 20.45 10.78 20.08
N ASP A 536 20.85 9.50 20.02
CA ASP A 536 22.16 9.07 19.51
C ASP A 536 22.21 9.15 17.97
N ALA A 537 21.08 8.89 17.32
CA ALA A 537 20.94 9.00 15.87
C ALA A 537 19.53 9.45 15.47
N VAL A 538 19.47 10.21 14.38
CA VAL A 538 18.25 10.42 13.60
C VAL A 538 18.41 9.69 12.28
N ILE A 539 17.51 8.75 11.98
CA ILE A 539 17.55 7.94 10.75
C ILE A 539 16.21 8.07 10.06
N THR A 540 16.18 8.72 8.89
CA THR A 540 14.92 9.07 8.24
C THR A 540 14.98 9.04 6.72
N ASP A 541 13.82 9.11 6.09
CA ASP A 541 13.62 9.43 4.69
C ASP A 541 12.76 10.70 4.65
N PRO A 542 13.37 11.89 4.59
CA PRO A 542 12.66 13.15 4.74
C PRO A 542 11.67 13.39 3.59
N PRO A 543 10.70 14.30 3.74
CA PRO A 543 9.79 14.68 2.66
C PRO A 543 10.55 15.16 1.42
N TYR A 544 10.05 14.78 0.23
CA TYR A 544 10.60 15.21 -1.05
C TYR A 544 9.76 16.33 -1.65
N TYR A 545 10.44 17.22 -2.34
CA TYR A 545 9.92 18.46 -2.89
C TYR A 545 8.58 18.34 -3.64
N ASP A 546 8.45 17.42 -4.61
CA ASP A 546 7.31 17.36 -5.53
C ASP A 546 6.77 15.94 -5.79
N ASN A 547 6.95 15.01 -4.85
CA ASN A 547 6.66 13.61 -5.12
C ASN A 547 5.15 13.29 -4.97
N ILE A 548 4.75 12.70 -3.87
CA ILE A 548 3.38 12.25 -3.61
C ILE A 548 2.79 13.16 -2.52
N ILE A 549 1.62 13.72 -2.76
CA ILE A 549 0.88 14.45 -1.74
C ILE A 549 0.18 13.41 -0.85
N TYR A 550 0.93 12.93 0.14
CA TYR A 550 0.51 11.81 1.00
C TYR A 550 -0.81 12.07 1.72
N SER A 551 -1.04 13.29 2.17
CA SER A 551 -2.30 13.70 2.80
C SER A 551 -3.49 13.41 1.89
N GLU A 552 -3.44 13.86 0.65
CA GLU A 552 -4.58 13.73 -0.27
C GLU A 552 -4.86 12.27 -0.69
N VAL A 553 -3.82 11.44 -0.89
CA VAL A 553 -4.05 10.02 -1.23
C VAL A 553 -4.46 9.19 -0.02
N SER A 554 -4.08 9.57 1.19
CA SER A 554 -4.41 8.82 2.40
C SER A 554 -5.80 9.14 2.95
N ASP A 555 -6.41 10.28 2.58
CA ASP A 555 -7.79 10.61 2.95
C ASP A 555 -8.77 9.48 2.59
N TYR A 556 -8.49 8.78 1.49
CA TYR A 556 -9.25 7.60 1.07
C TYR A 556 -9.31 6.49 2.13
N PHE A 557 -8.23 6.27 2.89
CA PHE A 557 -8.22 5.31 4.00
C PHE A 557 -8.66 5.93 5.31
N TYR A 558 -8.33 7.19 5.49
CA TYR A 558 -8.58 7.96 6.69
C TYR A 558 -10.05 7.96 7.07
N VAL A 559 -10.95 8.29 6.13
CA VAL A 559 -12.39 8.39 6.38
C VAL A 559 -13.01 7.07 6.85
N TRP A 560 -12.47 5.93 6.42
CA TRP A 560 -12.90 4.62 6.88
C TRP A 560 -12.30 4.25 8.24
N GLN A 561 -11.03 4.58 8.48
CA GLN A 561 -10.38 4.32 9.76
C GLN A 561 -10.97 5.19 10.87
N LYS A 562 -11.27 6.44 10.59
CA LYS A 562 -11.88 7.40 11.50
C LYS A 562 -13.13 6.85 12.17
N ILE A 563 -13.98 6.11 11.48
CA ILE A 563 -15.24 5.55 12.00
C ILE A 563 -15.04 4.80 13.33
N LEU A 564 -13.94 4.06 13.47
CA LEU A 564 -13.65 3.31 14.70
C LEU A 564 -12.52 3.91 15.55
N LEU A 565 -11.72 4.85 15.02
CA LEU A 565 -10.52 5.36 15.68
C LEU A 565 -10.64 6.79 16.20
N GLU A 566 -11.71 7.54 15.84
CA GLU A 566 -11.89 8.95 16.19
C GLU A 566 -11.71 9.25 17.68
N ASN A 567 -12.23 8.39 18.56
CA ASN A 567 -12.17 8.56 20.00
C ASN A 567 -11.05 7.75 20.67
N GLU A 568 -10.25 7.04 19.91
CA GLU A 568 -9.25 6.09 20.40
C GLU A 568 -7.81 6.60 20.21
N TYR A 569 -7.56 7.25 19.07
CA TYR A 569 -6.22 7.68 18.68
C TYR A 569 -6.18 9.14 18.24
N PRO A 570 -5.05 9.83 18.48
CA PRO A 570 -4.87 11.20 18.03
C PRO A 570 -4.90 11.31 16.51
N GLY A 571 -5.38 12.45 16.01
CA GLY A 571 -5.38 12.79 14.59
C GLY A 571 -6.54 12.21 13.77
N PHE A 572 -7.44 11.42 14.38
CA PHE A 572 -8.65 10.90 13.72
C PHE A 572 -9.93 11.72 14.01
N ASP A 573 -9.80 12.88 14.63
CA ASP A 573 -10.89 13.78 15.00
C ASP A 573 -11.16 14.89 13.97
N GLN A 574 -10.46 14.88 12.84
CA GLN A 574 -10.58 15.87 11.76
C GLN A 574 -11.41 15.31 10.59
N ASP A 575 -11.86 16.20 9.68
CA ASP A 575 -12.61 15.77 8.48
C ASP A 575 -11.70 15.19 7.39
N GLN A 576 -10.41 15.50 7.43
CA GLN A 576 -9.37 15.04 6.49
C GLN A 576 -8.00 14.99 7.16
N THR A 577 -7.04 14.37 6.53
CA THR A 577 -5.66 14.36 7.00
C THR A 577 -5.00 15.75 6.93
N PRO A 578 -4.02 16.07 7.79
CA PRO A 578 -3.35 17.38 7.80
C PRO A 578 -2.67 17.67 6.45
N ARG A 579 -2.98 18.80 5.84
CA ARG A 579 -2.44 19.23 4.55
C ARG A 579 -1.55 20.47 4.66
N ALA A 580 -1.98 21.44 5.47
CA ALA A 580 -1.28 22.71 5.62
C ALA A 580 0.10 22.54 6.27
N GLU A 581 0.20 21.63 7.23
CA GLU A 581 1.41 21.32 7.99
C GLU A 581 2.38 20.42 7.21
N SER A 582 1.92 19.76 6.14
CA SER A 582 2.74 18.85 5.34
C SER A 582 3.88 19.59 4.64
N ILE A 583 5.11 19.13 4.84
CA ILE A 583 6.32 19.71 4.21
C ILE A 583 6.42 19.17 2.77
N VAL A 584 5.72 19.82 1.85
CA VAL A 584 5.67 19.45 0.43
C VAL A 584 5.23 20.67 -0.37
N THR A 585 5.66 20.78 -1.62
CA THR A 585 5.05 21.75 -2.53
C THR A 585 3.64 21.30 -2.90
N ASN A 586 2.69 22.20 -2.83
CA ASN A 586 1.32 21.92 -3.22
C ASN A 586 0.72 23.15 -3.91
N PRO A 587 0.62 23.14 -5.25
CA PRO A 587 0.09 24.29 -6.01
C PRO A 587 -1.36 24.64 -5.63
N TYR A 588 -2.13 23.67 -5.15
CA TYR A 588 -3.51 23.86 -4.74
C TYR A 588 -3.63 24.68 -3.43
N LEU A 589 -2.62 24.57 -2.56
CA LEU A 589 -2.50 25.33 -1.31
C LEU A 589 -1.56 26.53 -1.44
N ASP A 590 -1.17 26.91 -2.66
CA ASP A 590 -0.17 27.95 -2.93
C ASP A 590 1.19 27.72 -2.21
N LYS A 591 1.50 26.45 -1.84
CA LYS A 591 2.78 26.10 -1.23
C LYS A 591 3.87 25.96 -2.30
N THR A 592 4.85 26.85 -2.24
CA THR A 592 5.93 27.01 -3.21
C THR A 592 7.20 26.27 -2.79
N ALA A 593 8.23 26.36 -3.61
CA ALA A 593 9.59 25.93 -3.29
C ALA A 593 10.17 26.63 -2.05
N GLU A 594 9.97 27.94 -1.94
CA GLU A 594 10.46 28.76 -0.82
C GLU A 594 9.80 28.35 0.51
N ASP A 595 8.50 27.95 0.46
CA ASP A 595 7.81 27.41 1.62
C ASP A 595 8.40 26.07 2.05
N PHE A 596 8.63 25.16 1.09
CA PHE A 596 9.27 23.86 1.36
C PHE A 596 10.66 24.03 1.98
N GLU A 597 11.53 24.91 1.42
CA GLU A 597 12.88 25.18 1.95
C GLU A 597 12.82 25.72 3.39
N THR A 598 11.88 26.63 3.64
CA THR A 598 11.68 27.21 4.97
C THR A 598 11.24 26.15 5.97
N GLU A 599 10.25 25.32 5.62
CA GLU A 599 9.68 24.30 6.48
C GLU A 599 10.68 23.17 6.77
N ILE A 600 11.39 22.69 5.77
CA ILE A 600 12.44 21.65 5.97
C ILE A 600 13.62 22.19 6.77
N GLY A 601 13.95 23.47 6.62
CA GLY A 601 14.96 24.14 7.45
C GLY A 601 14.57 24.21 8.91
N GLN A 602 13.31 24.51 9.22
CA GLN A 602 12.77 24.45 10.59
C GLN A 602 12.87 23.03 11.16
N ALA A 603 12.52 22.02 10.36
CA ALA A 603 12.65 20.64 10.75
C ALA A 603 14.10 20.26 11.09
N PHE A 604 15.09 20.66 10.27
CA PHE A 604 16.49 20.41 10.56
C PHE A 604 16.98 21.12 11.83
N ALA A 605 16.48 22.31 12.13
CA ALA A 605 16.80 22.99 13.39
C ALA A 605 16.33 22.20 14.61
N ILE A 606 15.12 21.66 14.57
CA ILE A 606 14.58 20.80 15.64
C ILE A 606 15.37 19.49 15.75
N ILE A 607 15.67 18.85 14.61
CA ILE A 607 16.50 17.63 14.59
C ILE A 607 17.87 17.90 15.22
N ARG A 608 18.51 19.04 14.92
CA ARG A 608 19.79 19.41 15.51
C ARG A 608 19.71 19.59 17.02
N GLN A 609 18.63 20.18 17.52
CA GLN A 609 18.39 20.34 18.95
C GLN A 609 18.14 18.98 19.64
N ALA A 610 17.43 18.08 19.01
CA ALA A 610 17.09 16.75 19.55
C ALA A 610 18.28 15.79 19.60
N LEU A 611 19.25 15.94 18.69
CA LEU A 611 20.46 15.13 18.63
C LEU A 611 21.47 15.50 19.73
N LYS A 612 22.07 14.49 20.34
CA LYS A 612 23.26 14.65 21.19
C LYS A 612 24.39 15.32 20.43
N ASP A 613 25.36 15.89 21.14
CA ASP A 613 26.50 16.59 20.55
C ASP A 613 27.35 15.72 19.60
N ASP A 614 27.42 14.43 19.90
CA ASP A 614 28.08 13.39 19.09
C ASP A 614 27.13 12.58 18.22
N GLY A 615 25.85 12.90 18.23
CA GLY A 615 24.81 12.22 17.45
C GLY A 615 24.95 12.45 15.94
N VAL A 616 24.36 11.54 15.15
CA VAL A 616 24.40 11.56 13.69
C VAL A 616 22.99 11.67 13.09
N LEU A 617 22.87 12.50 12.04
CA LEU A 617 21.71 12.49 11.14
C LEU A 617 22.08 11.68 9.88
N ALA A 618 21.44 10.54 9.69
CA ALA A 618 21.55 9.73 8.48
C ALA A 618 20.20 9.69 7.76
N PHE A 619 20.18 10.02 6.48
CA PHE A 619 18.94 10.03 5.72
C PHE A 619 19.13 9.57 4.28
N THR A 620 18.06 9.08 3.68
CA THR A 620 18.00 8.80 2.25
C THR A 620 17.34 9.98 1.54
N TYR A 621 17.88 10.36 0.37
CA TYR A 621 17.26 11.39 -0.46
C TYR A 621 17.44 11.06 -1.94
N HIS A 622 16.39 11.23 -2.72
CA HIS A 622 16.45 11.02 -4.17
C HIS A 622 15.69 12.11 -4.89
N HIS A 623 16.40 12.88 -5.68
CA HIS A 623 15.83 13.87 -6.59
C HIS A 623 16.59 13.90 -7.90
N SER A 624 15.89 14.15 -9.02
CA SER A 624 16.50 14.20 -10.36
C SER A 624 17.20 15.54 -10.64
N ASP A 625 16.84 16.59 -9.90
CA ASP A 625 17.38 17.94 -10.05
C ASP A 625 18.54 18.18 -9.09
N SER A 626 19.67 18.69 -9.61
CA SER A 626 20.85 19.03 -8.82
C SER A 626 20.65 20.31 -7.97
N GLU A 627 19.74 21.19 -8.34
CA GLU A 627 19.42 22.40 -7.58
C GLU A 627 18.77 22.04 -6.25
N SER A 628 17.81 21.12 -6.26
CA SER A 628 17.17 20.57 -5.06
C SER A 628 18.15 19.92 -4.07
N TRP A 629 19.20 19.24 -4.58
CA TRP A 629 20.29 18.74 -3.74
C TRP A 629 21.09 19.87 -3.10
N GLY A 630 21.37 20.93 -3.87
CA GLY A 630 22.11 22.09 -3.38
C GLY A 630 21.37 22.82 -2.25
N GLU A 631 20.07 23.00 -2.40
CA GLU A 631 19.20 23.65 -1.43
C GLU A 631 19.09 22.85 -0.13
N LEU A 632 18.89 21.54 -0.23
CA LEU A 632 18.84 20.65 0.93
C LEU A 632 20.15 20.71 1.73
N LEU A 633 21.31 20.58 1.07
CA LEU A 633 22.61 20.63 1.72
C LEU A 633 22.90 22.01 2.32
N ALA A 634 22.49 23.10 1.64
CA ALA A 634 22.63 24.45 2.17
C ALA A 634 21.78 24.65 3.45
N SER A 635 20.56 24.12 3.45
CA SER A 635 19.67 24.16 4.62
C SER A 635 20.25 23.38 5.81
N LEU A 636 20.82 22.20 5.58
CA LEU A 636 21.50 21.41 6.62
C LEU A 636 22.67 22.19 7.23
N CYS A 637 23.56 22.73 6.40
CA CYS A 637 24.71 23.50 6.88
C CYS A 637 24.29 24.78 7.61
N ALA A 638 23.25 25.46 7.16
CA ALA A 638 22.72 26.66 7.81
C ALA A 638 22.16 26.36 9.23
N ASN A 639 21.70 25.13 9.45
CA ASN A 639 21.20 24.66 10.75
C ASN A 639 22.27 23.94 11.61
N GLY A 640 23.54 24.08 11.26
CA GLY A 640 24.67 23.64 12.10
C GLY A 640 25.08 22.18 11.91
N PHE A 641 24.66 21.53 10.83
CA PHE A 641 25.16 20.22 10.46
C PHE A 641 26.42 20.33 9.62
N GLU A 642 27.34 19.39 9.80
CA GLU A 642 28.50 19.16 8.95
C GLU A 642 28.28 17.86 8.16
N VAL A 643 28.41 17.90 6.83
CA VAL A 643 28.28 16.72 6.00
C VAL A 643 29.58 15.93 6.03
N THR A 644 29.55 14.75 6.67
CA THR A 644 30.75 13.92 6.89
C THR A 644 30.88 12.80 5.85
N ALA A 645 29.74 12.33 5.28
CA ALA A 645 29.72 11.30 4.22
C ALA A 645 28.50 11.48 3.29
N THR A 646 28.62 11.03 2.02
CA THR A 646 27.53 11.04 1.02
C THR A 646 27.55 9.75 0.19
#